data_da98831419b12874846b0773899ce98b
#
_entry.id   da98831419b12874846b0773899ce98b
#
_cell.length_a   1.000
_cell.length_b   1.000
_cell.length_c   1.000
_cell.angle_alpha   90.00
_cell.angle_beta   90.00
_cell.angle_gamma   90.00
#
_symmetry.space_group_name_H-M   'P 1'
#
loop_
_entity.id
_entity.type
_entity.pdbx_description
1 polymer ?
#
loop_
_entity_poly.entity_id
_entity_poly.type
_entity_poly.pdbx_seq_one_letter_code
_entity_poly.pdbx_strand_id
1 'polypeptide(L)'
;MTTAAGLPRLHHGDLVRIRGERWRVSRYVAFDTVAIIDVTGCGPTNRATHARFLLPFDAFDRLTLSSKPRLVSRARWRHVARRTLANALPSWSSLQAARDANLSIIPFQLEPAIAMTKGDGCRFLIADAVGLGKTVEAGLMIAETLRRQPDAKAIIIAPAGLRDQWRDELRHRFNLEAPILDASRVASTAARVGADINPWAVEQLVITSIDYVKRPEIMRSLEGLIWDVVVLDEAHHLTGKSDRAAAAAMLSDRARVLVLLTATPHSGNDAEFSRLCSLGNAGGSEPLVTFRRTRADAGVQFARRAPLIRVRTTSAEAVMHEALMDYARRVWRQSAEPSAAGARLAVSVLMRRACSSAGSLARSIERRLALLGDVPPTDALQPSLPFTASGGDEEPDSVLGSPGFHDLADERRQLARLLQIARTAAADESKVAMLRRFVSRVEEPAIVFTEYRDTLQRLAVAFSHVDAVQLHGGLSQPERAAALRRFTEGNARLLLATDTGSEGLNLHQRCRLVINLELPWTPLRLEQRAGRIDRIGQQRRPHAVHLVAAGTCEEATLAALVFRLRRIQDALGMLAQVPDEERVAESVLGAHPRFDLLGGPPPHVPGVVLLDARAAAQEEALRIRLARSWVRGRGSSSDIERPVIAHLRRRRERSVPQCLWVYGVVLTTSSGRVVWEALLPFRGDIPNVRRHSTKLTRNLLHSCPELLQRAVEGGCDRLVSGLQQSMQPALLRWNARECDLAAALRARHARLSAGLIQRGLFDRRDERLVAAQTSLLREALSRSADRLRDLAQSQDLRVDTSALVFAVVLE
;
A
#
# COMPACT_ATOMS: atom_id res chain seq x y z
N MET A 1 -25.15 17.70 33.05
CA MET A 1 -26.08 18.07 31.93
C MET A 1 -26.68 16.77 31.39
N THR A 2 -27.98 16.63 31.48
CA THR A 2 -28.75 15.53 30.89
C THR A 2 -29.07 15.88 29.43
N THR A 3 -28.92 14.93 28.52
CA THR A 3 -29.43 15.08 27.13
C THR A 3 -30.95 15.13 27.15
N ALA A 4 -31.59 15.54 26.05
CA ALA A 4 -33.04 15.65 25.92
C ALA A 4 -33.83 14.39 26.30
N ALA A 5 -33.17 13.23 26.35
CA ALA A 5 -33.70 11.90 26.70
C ALA A 5 -33.42 11.48 28.16
N GLY A 6 -32.86 12.33 29.01
CA GLY A 6 -32.53 11.99 30.42
C GLY A 6 -31.32 11.06 30.61
N LEU A 7 -30.60 10.71 29.51
CA LEU A 7 -29.40 9.90 29.60
C LEU A 7 -28.21 10.73 30.12
N PRO A 8 -27.44 10.23 31.13
CA PRO A 8 -26.27 10.93 31.64
C PRO A 8 -25.16 10.97 30.59
N ARG A 9 -24.60 12.13 30.34
CA ARG A 9 -23.48 12.32 29.37
C ARG A 9 -22.20 11.68 29.94
N LEU A 10 -21.63 10.76 29.18
CA LEU A 10 -20.31 10.17 29.43
C LEU A 10 -19.25 10.88 28.59
N HIS A 11 -18.07 11.02 29.20
CA HIS A 11 -16.92 11.66 28.56
C HIS A 11 -15.86 10.62 28.19
N HIS A 12 -15.02 10.94 27.24
CA HIS A 12 -13.86 10.12 26.94
C HIS A 12 -12.98 9.93 28.18
N GLY A 13 -12.54 8.70 28.42
CA GLY A 13 -11.75 8.38 29.61
C GLY A 13 -12.55 8.03 30.86
N ASP A 14 -13.86 8.29 30.91
CA ASP A 14 -14.71 7.89 32.01
C ASP A 14 -14.60 6.37 32.24
N LEU A 15 -14.56 6.00 33.52
CA LEU A 15 -14.64 4.59 33.93
C LEU A 15 -16.08 4.25 34.26
N VAL A 16 -16.55 3.21 33.62
CA VAL A 16 -17.90 2.68 33.82
C VAL A 16 -17.85 1.19 34.14
N ARG A 17 -18.84 0.70 34.88
CA ARG A 17 -19.08 -0.72 35.05
C ARG A 17 -20.30 -1.08 34.23
N ILE A 18 -20.16 -2.00 33.29
CA ILE A 18 -21.24 -2.51 32.43
C ILE A 18 -21.15 -4.01 32.45
N ARG A 19 -22.30 -4.69 32.68
CA ARG A 19 -22.38 -6.15 32.79
C ARG A 19 -21.39 -6.74 33.81
N GLY A 20 -21.15 -6.02 34.93
CA GLY A 20 -20.23 -6.43 36.00
C GLY A 20 -18.74 -6.16 35.72
N GLU A 21 -18.38 -5.86 34.51
CA GLU A 21 -17.00 -5.61 34.07
C GLU A 21 -16.65 -4.12 34.06
N ARG A 22 -15.34 -3.80 34.19
CA ARG A 22 -14.85 -2.41 34.16
C ARG A 22 -14.40 -2.02 32.76
N TRP A 23 -14.89 -0.87 32.30
CA TRP A 23 -14.65 -0.33 30.99
C TRP A 23 -14.23 1.14 31.06
N ARG A 24 -13.40 1.57 30.13
CA ARG A 24 -13.06 2.96 29.88
C ARG A 24 -13.78 3.42 28.61
N VAL A 25 -14.53 4.50 28.71
CA VAL A 25 -15.23 5.10 27.55
C VAL A 25 -14.21 5.66 26.58
N SER A 26 -14.26 5.22 25.33
CA SER A 26 -13.46 5.73 24.23
C SER A 26 -14.26 6.66 23.31
N ARG A 27 -15.58 6.45 23.21
CA ARG A 27 -16.48 7.27 22.41
C ARG A 27 -17.88 7.23 22.99
N TYR A 28 -18.59 8.34 22.91
CA TYR A 28 -20.00 8.47 23.28
C TYR A 28 -20.73 9.19 22.16
N VAL A 29 -21.78 8.61 21.60
CA VAL A 29 -22.64 9.20 20.58
C VAL A 29 -24.08 9.12 21.05
N ALA A 30 -24.71 10.28 21.27
CA ALA A 30 -26.11 10.35 21.67
C ALA A 30 -27.00 10.51 20.44
N PHE A 31 -28.10 9.79 20.43
CA PHE A 31 -29.27 9.94 19.56
C PHE A 31 -30.47 10.37 20.41
N ASP A 32 -31.62 10.57 19.83
CA ASP A 32 -32.77 11.13 20.55
C ASP A 32 -33.14 10.36 21.83
N THR A 33 -33.25 9.04 21.76
CA THR A 33 -33.66 8.18 22.89
C THR A 33 -32.60 7.16 23.30
N VAL A 34 -31.54 7.02 22.54
CA VAL A 34 -30.46 6.03 22.74
C VAL A 34 -29.09 6.67 22.62
N ALA A 35 -28.10 6.06 23.24
CA ALA A 35 -26.71 6.43 23.04
C ALA A 35 -25.86 5.19 22.78
N ILE A 36 -24.92 5.30 21.86
CA ILE A 36 -23.90 4.28 21.59
C ILE A 36 -22.64 4.67 22.34
N ILE A 37 -22.07 3.73 23.07
CA ILE A 37 -20.77 3.92 23.71
C ILE A 37 -19.78 2.85 23.22
N ASP A 38 -18.63 3.30 22.73
CA ASP A 38 -17.49 2.44 22.46
C ASP A 38 -16.58 2.47 23.69
N VAL A 39 -16.13 1.31 24.12
CA VAL A 39 -15.39 1.17 25.38
C VAL A 39 -14.20 0.21 25.23
N THR A 40 -13.18 0.44 26.05
CA THR A 40 -12.02 -0.46 26.15
C THR A 40 -11.97 -1.08 27.55
N GLY A 41 -11.82 -2.39 27.61
CA GLY A 41 -11.77 -3.15 28.85
C GLY A 41 -10.59 -2.79 29.74
N CYS A 42 -10.87 -2.56 31.02
CA CYS A 42 -9.88 -2.19 32.06
C CYS A 42 -9.79 -3.21 33.18
N GLY A 43 -10.65 -4.22 33.18
CA GLY A 43 -10.67 -5.29 34.18
C GLY A 43 -9.59 -6.36 33.92
N PRO A 44 -9.39 -7.28 34.86
CA PRO A 44 -8.46 -8.40 34.67
C PRO A 44 -8.93 -9.41 33.60
N THR A 45 -10.24 -9.52 33.41
CA THR A 45 -10.90 -10.48 32.51
C THR A 45 -11.11 -9.93 31.11
N ASN A 46 -11.33 -8.61 30.97
CA ASN A 46 -11.66 -7.96 29.69
C ASN A 46 -10.57 -6.99 29.20
N ARG A 47 -9.33 -7.14 29.67
CA ARG A 47 -8.25 -6.20 29.41
C ARG A 47 -7.96 -6.02 27.93
N ALA A 48 -7.92 -4.74 27.47
CA ALA A 48 -7.67 -4.33 26.10
C ALA A 48 -8.69 -4.87 25.07
N THR A 49 -9.79 -5.47 25.51
CA THR A 49 -10.90 -5.79 24.61
C THR A 49 -11.67 -4.52 24.27
N HIS A 50 -12.16 -4.43 23.05
CA HIS A 50 -13.05 -3.35 22.63
C HIS A 50 -14.47 -3.88 22.57
N ALA A 51 -15.42 -3.11 23.10
CA ALA A 51 -16.83 -3.44 23.05
C ALA A 51 -17.66 -2.19 22.74
N ARG A 52 -18.85 -2.42 22.22
CA ARG A 52 -19.86 -1.40 21.97
C ARG A 52 -21.11 -1.74 22.75
N PHE A 53 -21.64 -0.78 23.49
CA PHE A 53 -22.88 -0.93 24.25
C PHE A 53 -23.90 0.10 23.81
N LEU A 54 -25.17 -0.23 23.98
CA LEU A 54 -26.31 0.60 23.61
C LEU A 54 -27.09 1.01 24.88
N LEU A 55 -27.06 2.30 25.20
CA LEU A 55 -27.81 2.85 26.31
C LEU A 55 -29.24 3.29 25.88
N PRO A 56 -30.27 3.07 26.69
CA PRO A 56 -30.27 2.57 28.07
C PRO A 56 -30.36 1.06 28.19
N PHE A 57 -30.32 0.28 27.09
CA PHE A 57 -30.46 -1.20 27.14
C PHE A 57 -29.35 -1.86 27.96
N ASP A 58 -28.14 -1.32 27.89
CA ASP A 58 -27.05 -1.71 28.77
C ASP A 58 -26.95 -0.72 29.94
N ALA A 59 -27.30 -1.18 31.12
CA ALA A 59 -27.15 -0.37 32.34
C ALA A 59 -25.67 -0.22 32.70
N PHE A 60 -25.30 0.96 33.18
CA PHE A 60 -23.94 1.25 33.61
C PHE A 60 -23.91 2.00 34.95
N ASP A 61 -22.84 1.72 35.73
CA ASP A 61 -22.48 2.49 36.91
C ASP A 61 -21.24 3.33 36.61
N ARG A 62 -21.29 4.64 36.80
CA ARG A 62 -20.12 5.51 36.66
C ARG A 62 -19.20 5.29 37.87
N LEU A 63 -17.97 4.90 37.58
CA LEU A 63 -16.93 4.72 38.58
C LEU A 63 -16.17 6.04 38.77
N THR A 64 -16.42 6.74 39.89
CA THR A 64 -15.69 7.98 40.25
C THR A 64 -14.28 7.60 40.72
N LEU A 65 -13.28 8.07 39.96
CA LEU A 65 -11.90 7.99 40.41
C LEU A 65 -11.68 8.97 41.59
N SER A 66 -11.02 8.49 42.62
CA SER A 66 -10.58 9.36 43.69
C SER A 66 -9.54 10.35 43.14
N SER A 67 -9.87 11.66 43.14
CA SER A 67 -8.95 12.72 42.74
C SER A 67 -7.77 12.90 43.70
N LYS A 68 -7.82 12.26 44.86
CA LYS A 68 -6.75 12.37 45.86
C LYS A 68 -5.52 11.58 45.45
N PRO A 69 -4.38 12.25 45.26
CA PRO A 69 -3.16 11.60 44.85
C PRO A 69 -2.59 10.70 45.94
N ARG A 70 -1.93 9.60 45.53
CA ARG A 70 -1.30 8.65 46.42
C ARG A 70 0.22 8.82 46.44
N LEU A 71 0.80 8.94 47.63
CA LEU A 71 2.24 8.90 47.82
C LEU A 71 2.73 7.46 47.56
N VAL A 72 3.73 7.34 46.69
CA VAL A 72 4.26 6.05 46.27
C VAL A 72 5.80 6.03 46.32
N SER A 73 6.39 4.82 46.31
CA SER A 73 7.83 4.65 46.20
C SER A 73 8.38 5.16 44.86
N ARG A 74 9.67 5.54 44.84
CA ARG A 74 10.36 5.96 43.62
C ARG A 74 10.25 4.95 42.48
N ALA A 75 10.31 3.65 42.79
CA ALA A 75 10.21 2.59 41.78
C ALA A 75 8.80 2.58 41.14
N ARG A 76 7.76 2.66 41.96
CA ARG A 76 6.35 2.68 41.47
C ARG A 76 6.04 3.94 40.70
N TRP A 77 6.49 5.11 41.21
CA TRP A 77 6.35 6.37 40.49
C TRP A 77 7.02 6.32 39.11
N ARG A 78 8.27 5.82 39.03
CA ARG A 78 8.96 5.65 37.74
C ARG A 78 8.17 4.75 36.78
N HIS A 79 7.59 3.68 37.30
CA HIS A 79 6.78 2.78 36.49
C HIS A 79 5.54 3.51 35.91
N VAL A 80 4.82 4.25 36.75
CA VAL A 80 3.64 5.01 36.31
C VAL A 80 4.05 6.10 35.32
N ALA A 81 5.07 6.91 35.64
CA ALA A 81 5.54 7.98 34.79
C ALA A 81 5.98 7.47 33.40
N ARG A 82 6.81 6.40 33.38
CA ARG A 82 7.22 5.77 32.12
C ARG A 82 6.03 5.27 31.30
N ARG A 83 5.08 4.62 31.94
CA ARG A 83 3.90 4.11 31.26
C ARG A 83 3.02 5.23 30.71
N THR A 84 2.81 6.29 31.49
CA THR A 84 2.08 7.48 31.03
C THR A 84 2.76 8.12 29.83
N LEU A 85 4.08 8.36 29.93
CA LEU A 85 4.86 8.93 28.83
C LEU A 85 4.88 8.01 27.59
N ALA A 86 4.93 6.69 27.78
CA ALA A 86 4.86 5.72 26.66
C ALA A 86 3.52 5.76 25.93
N ASN A 87 2.44 6.05 26.64
CA ASN A 87 1.10 6.14 26.07
C ASN A 87 0.75 7.52 25.55
N ALA A 88 1.49 8.55 25.96
CA ALA A 88 1.26 9.91 25.55
C ALA A 88 1.57 10.11 24.06
N LEU A 89 0.75 10.93 23.41
CA LEU A 89 0.96 11.40 22.06
C LEU A 89 1.53 12.82 22.14
N PRO A 90 2.80 13.03 21.72
CA PRO A 90 3.43 14.36 21.83
C PRO A 90 2.79 15.39 20.90
N SER A 91 2.09 14.95 19.87
CA SER A 91 1.37 15.79 18.91
C SER A 91 0.05 15.14 18.51
N TRP A 92 -0.91 15.96 18.10
CA TRP A 92 -2.17 15.49 17.52
C TRP A 92 -1.96 14.62 16.26
N SER A 93 -0.87 14.87 15.53
CA SER A 93 -0.48 14.11 14.33
C SER A 93 0.39 12.89 14.60
N SER A 94 0.73 12.59 15.87
CA SER A 94 1.53 11.42 16.24
C SER A 94 0.85 10.12 15.86
N LEU A 95 1.62 9.14 15.35
CA LEU A 95 1.09 7.87 14.88
C LEU A 95 0.61 6.99 16.05
N GLN A 96 -0.62 6.53 15.97
CA GLN A 96 -1.26 5.68 16.97
C GLN A 96 -1.17 4.20 16.59
N ALA A 97 -1.52 3.86 15.33
CA ALA A 97 -1.54 2.49 14.85
C ALA A 97 -0.13 1.89 14.77
N ALA A 98 0.87 2.69 14.40
CA ALA A 98 2.26 2.25 14.34
C ALA A 98 2.80 1.68 15.65
N ARG A 99 2.31 2.17 16.79
CA ARG A 99 2.72 1.67 18.11
C ARG A 99 2.31 0.22 18.34
N ASP A 100 1.08 -0.11 17.95
CA ASP A 100 0.44 -1.40 18.25
C ASP A 100 0.66 -2.44 17.11
N ALA A 101 1.07 -1.98 15.93
CA ALA A 101 1.33 -2.83 14.77
C ALA A 101 2.53 -3.78 14.96
N ASN A 102 2.41 -5.00 14.43
CA ASN A 102 3.48 -6.01 14.47
C ASN A 102 4.47 -5.81 13.32
N LEU A 103 5.26 -4.74 13.40
CA LEU A 103 6.27 -4.39 12.39
C LEU A 103 7.54 -3.86 13.02
N SER A 104 8.65 -4.01 12.32
CA SER A 104 9.90 -3.33 12.65
C SER A 104 9.74 -1.85 12.34
N ILE A 105 10.05 -0.98 13.29
CA ILE A 105 9.92 0.46 13.11
C ILE A 105 11.10 0.98 12.30
N ILE A 106 10.86 1.27 11.04
CA ILE A 106 11.84 1.83 10.11
C ILE A 106 11.40 3.27 9.81
N PRO A 107 12.24 4.29 10.10
CA PRO A 107 11.81 5.69 10.04
C PRO A 107 11.15 6.08 8.72
N PHE A 108 11.76 5.79 7.58
CA PHE A 108 11.22 6.22 6.30
C PHE A 108 9.85 5.63 5.99
N GLN A 109 9.53 4.42 6.47
CA GLN A 109 8.19 3.82 6.28
C GLN A 109 7.09 4.53 7.05
N LEU A 110 7.43 5.40 8.00
CA LEU A 110 6.47 6.22 8.74
C LEU A 110 6.14 7.54 8.03
N GLU A 111 7.00 8.00 7.11
CA GLU A 111 6.89 9.32 6.50
C GLU A 111 5.55 9.57 5.78
N PRO A 112 5.02 8.63 4.94
CA PRO A 112 3.73 8.86 4.28
C PRO A 112 2.57 9.00 5.27
N ALA A 113 2.56 8.16 6.31
CA ALA A 113 1.53 8.22 7.34
C ALA A 113 1.62 9.52 8.18
N ILE A 114 2.84 9.99 8.48
CA ILE A 114 3.05 11.28 9.16
C ILE A 114 2.55 12.44 8.30
N ALA A 115 2.89 12.47 7.01
CA ALA A 115 2.43 13.51 6.10
C ALA A 115 0.90 13.52 5.98
N MET A 116 0.28 12.35 5.86
CA MET A 116 -1.18 12.21 5.85
C MET A 116 -1.82 12.75 7.15
N THR A 117 -1.27 12.37 8.30
CA THR A 117 -1.83 12.79 9.60
C THR A 117 -1.61 14.28 9.88
N LYS A 118 -0.53 14.86 9.36
CA LYS A 118 -0.28 16.32 9.41
C LYS A 118 -1.13 17.11 8.42
N GLY A 119 -1.79 16.42 7.45
CA GLY A 119 -2.54 17.07 6.39
C GLY A 119 -1.64 17.76 5.37
N ASP A 120 -0.43 17.24 5.10
CA ASP A 120 0.48 17.78 4.08
C ASP A 120 -0.05 17.58 2.65
N GLY A 121 -1.04 16.69 2.46
CA GLY A 121 -1.75 16.45 1.23
C GLY A 121 -2.87 15.43 1.41
N CYS A 122 -3.69 15.27 0.36
CA CYS A 122 -4.72 14.23 0.23
C CYS A 122 -4.40 13.22 -0.87
N ARG A 123 -3.36 13.46 -1.67
CA ARG A 123 -2.90 12.62 -2.78
C ARG A 123 -1.43 12.28 -2.58
N PHE A 124 -1.14 11.00 -2.52
CA PHE A 124 0.20 10.49 -2.22
C PHE A 124 0.69 9.54 -3.29
N LEU A 125 1.92 9.74 -3.77
CA LEU A 125 2.62 8.82 -4.64
C LEU A 125 3.81 8.22 -3.88
N ILE A 126 3.76 6.92 -3.60
CA ILE A 126 4.86 6.17 -2.98
C ILE A 126 5.60 5.44 -4.10
N ALA A 127 6.72 6.01 -4.52
CA ALA A 127 7.54 5.57 -5.65
C ALA A 127 8.86 4.92 -5.19
N ASP A 128 8.85 4.28 -4.06
CA ASP A 128 10.01 3.63 -3.45
C ASP A 128 10.49 2.43 -4.26
N ALA A 129 11.80 2.16 -4.21
CA ALA A 129 12.39 1.00 -4.87
C ALA A 129 11.73 -0.31 -4.44
N VAL A 130 11.78 -1.31 -5.30
CA VAL A 130 11.21 -2.65 -5.01
C VAL A 130 11.84 -3.22 -3.74
N GLY A 131 11.01 -3.81 -2.86
CA GLY A 131 11.45 -4.44 -1.62
C GLY A 131 11.59 -3.52 -0.40
N LEU A 132 11.32 -2.21 -0.53
CA LEU A 132 11.37 -1.25 0.59
C LEU A 132 10.11 -1.23 1.45
N GLY A 133 9.03 -1.89 1.03
CA GLY A 133 7.84 -2.07 1.86
C GLY A 133 6.70 -1.10 1.61
N LYS A 134 6.47 -0.67 0.37
CA LYS A 134 5.32 0.17 -0.03
C LYS A 134 3.97 -0.30 0.53
N THR A 135 3.75 -1.63 0.56
CA THR A 135 2.56 -2.25 1.18
C THR A 135 2.46 -1.94 2.68
N VAL A 136 3.60 -1.90 3.40
CA VAL A 136 3.64 -1.56 4.82
C VAL A 136 3.31 -0.09 5.03
N GLU A 137 3.83 0.79 4.20
CA GLU A 137 3.57 2.23 4.25
C GLU A 137 2.09 2.55 4.02
N ALA A 138 1.50 1.99 2.96
CA ALA A 138 0.07 2.16 2.68
C ALA A 138 -0.81 1.47 3.75
N GLY A 139 -0.42 0.28 4.22
CA GLY A 139 -1.09 -0.40 5.32
C GLY A 139 -1.10 0.41 6.61
N LEU A 140 -0.01 1.12 6.90
CA LEU A 140 0.06 2.02 8.04
C LEU A 140 -0.87 3.24 7.87
N MET A 141 -0.95 3.83 6.67
CA MET A 141 -1.89 4.93 6.38
C MET A 141 -3.34 4.49 6.58
N ILE A 142 -3.71 3.30 6.10
CA ILE A 142 -5.03 2.70 6.33
C ILE A 142 -5.27 2.50 7.84
N ALA A 143 -4.34 1.86 8.53
CA ALA A 143 -4.46 1.57 9.96
C ALA A 143 -4.62 2.85 10.81
N GLU A 144 -3.87 3.92 10.49
CA GLU A 144 -4.01 5.22 11.14
C GLU A 144 -5.38 5.85 10.86
N THR A 145 -5.88 5.77 9.64
CA THR A 145 -7.20 6.31 9.29
C THR A 145 -8.32 5.58 10.05
N LEU A 146 -8.33 4.25 10.02
CA LEU A 146 -9.34 3.43 10.71
C LEU A 146 -9.27 3.59 12.23
N ARG A 147 -8.06 3.79 12.79
CA ARG A 147 -7.87 4.03 14.22
C ARG A 147 -8.42 5.38 14.67
N ARG A 148 -8.23 6.41 13.86
CA ARG A 148 -8.70 7.77 14.16
C ARG A 148 -10.17 7.98 13.87
N GLN A 149 -10.71 7.23 12.91
CA GLN A 149 -12.08 7.32 12.43
C GLN A 149 -12.68 5.91 12.33
N PRO A 150 -13.34 5.42 13.39
CA PRO A 150 -13.90 4.07 13.42
C PRO A 150 -14.94 3.77 12.34
N ASP A 151 -15.55 4.80 11.75
CA ASP A 151 -16.54 4.67 10.66
C ASP A 151 -15.91 4.85 9.27
N ALA A 152 -14.60 5.06 9.19
CA ALA A 152 -13.88 5.24 7.92
C ALA A 152 -13.94 3.98 7.06
N LYS A 153 -13.91 4.19 5.75
CA LYS A 153 -13.93 3.13 4.74
C LYS A 153 -12.70 3.20 3.86
N ALA A 154 -12.07 2.06 3.63
CA ALA A 154 -10.91 1.96 2.77
C ALA A 154 -11.07 0.87 1.72
N ILE A 155 -10.53 1.12 0.52
CA ILE A 155 -10.49 0.15 -0.56
C ILE A 155 -9.08 0.04 -1.12
N ILE A 156 -8.64 -1.19 -1.34
CA ILE A 156 -7.35 -1.51 -1.95
C ILE A 156 -7.61 -2.15 -3.30
N ILE A 157 -7.09 -1.53 -4.34
CA ILE A 157 -7.09 -2.05 -5.70
C ILE A 157 -5.71 -2.62 -5.98
N ALA A 158 -5.62 -3.94 -6.01
CA ALA A 158 -4.37 -4.65 -6.24
C ALA A 158 -4.47 -5.57 -7.46
N PRO A 159 -3.35 -5.89 -8.14
CA PRO A 159 -3.31 -6.97 -9.11
C PRO A 159 -3.87 -8.27 -8.53
N ALA A 160 -4.51 -9.08 -9.38
CA ALA A 160 -5.19 -10.29 -8.92
C ALA A 160 -4.29 -11.24 -8.11
N GLY A 161 -3.00 -11.34 -8.47
CA GLY A 161 -2.02 -12.16 -7.78
C GLY A 161 -1.57 -11.63 -6.42
N LEU A 162 -1.81 -10.33 -6.12
CA LEU A 162 -1.36 -9.68 -4.89
C LEU A 162 -2.43 -9.59 -3.80
N ARG A 163 -3.70 -9.89 -4.11
CA ARG A 163 -4.82 -9.70 -3.17
C ARG A 163 -4.68 -10.49 -1.88
N ASP A 164 -4.29 -11.76 -1.99
CA ASP A 164 -4.07 -12.61 -0.81
C ASP A 164 -2.89 -12.11 0.02
N GLN A 165 -1.81 -11.66 -0.62
CA GLN A 165 -0.68 -11.06 0.07
C GLN A 165 -1.09 -9.80 0.85
N TRP A 166 -1.89 -8.91 0.23
CA TRP A 166 -2.41 -7.72 0.90
C TRP A 166 -3.23 -8.09 2.14
N ARG A 167 -4.15 -9.06 2.01
CA ARG A 167 -4.95 -9.56 3.14
C ARG A 167 -4.06 -10.07 4.27
N ASP A 168 -3.09 -10.91 3.95
CA ASP A 168 -2.22 -11.54 4.93
C ASP A 168 -1.28 -10.51 5.60
N GLU A 169 -0.72 -9.56 4.85
CA GLU A 169 0.10 -8.46 5.40
C GLU A 169 -0.71 -7.57 6.35
N LEU A 170 -1.93 -7.20 5.99
CA LEU A 170 -2.83 -6.38 6.82
C LEU A 170 -3.19 -7.11 8.11
N ARG A 171 -3.53 -8.39 8.01
CA ARG A 171 -3.87 -9.20 9.17
C ARG A 171 -2.69 -9.40 10.11
N HIS A 172 -1.53 -9.83 9.59
CA HIS A 172 -0.38 -10.15 10.43
C HIS A 172 0.32 -8.92 11.02
N ARG A 173 0.37 -7.81 10.26
CA ARG A 173 1.10 -6.61 10.69
C ARG A 173 0.23 -5.62 11.46
N PHE A 174 -1.01 -5.43 11.04
CA PHE A 174 -1.88 -4.39 11.57
C PHE A 174 -3.10 -4.93 12.32
N ASN A 175 -3.29 -6.27 12.32
CA ASN A 175 -4.49 -6.92 12.88
C ASN A 175 -5.79 -6.39 12.26
N LEU A 176 -5.76 -6.12 10.93
CA LEU A 176 -6.89 -5.66 10.16
C LEU A 176 -7.44 -6.79 9.30
N GLU A 177 -8.73 -7.06 9.43
CA GLU A 177 -9.43 -8.00 8.55
C GLU A 177 -9.89 -7.25 7.28
N ALA A 178 -9.49 -7.74 6.12
CA ALA A 178 -9.77 -7.16 4.83
C ALA A 178 -10.26 -8.25 3.87
N PRO A 179 -11.57 -8.44 3.72
CA PRO A 179 -12.12 -9.42 2.78
C PRO A 179 -11.78 -9.04 1.33
N ILE A 180 -11.49 -10.08 0.55
CA ILE A 180 -11.34 -9.94 -0.90
C ILE A 180 -12.73 -9.99 -1.52
N LEU A 181 -13.14 -8.89 -2.17
CA LEU A 181 -14.40 -8.80 -2.89
C LEU A 181 -14.21 -9.15 -4.35
N ASP A 182 -14.78 -10.27 -4.72
CA ASP A 182 -14.95 -10.77 -6.10
C ASP A 182 -16.44 -11.01 -6.39
N ALA A 183 -16.77 -11.51 -7.58
CA ALA A 183 -18.16 -11.73 -7.98
C ALA A 183 -18.94 -12.64 -7.01
N SER A 184 -18.30 -13.71 -6.52
CA SER A 184 -18.93 -14.67 -5.61
C SER A 184 -19.21 -14.06 -4.25
N ARG A 185 -18.24 -13.32 -3.71
CA ARG A 185 -18.35 -12.68 -2.40
C ARG A 185 -19.35 -11.53 -2.42
N VAL A 186 -19.34 -10.71 -3.47
CA VAL A 186 -20.33 -9.62 -3.64
C VAL A 186 -21.74 -10.19 -3.74
N ALA A 187 -21.95 -11.25 -4.55
CA ALA A 187 -23.26 -11.91 -4.67
C ALA A 187 -23.73 -12.51 -3.34
N SER A 188 -22.86 -13.21 -2.60
CA SER A 188 -23.19 -13.78 -1.29
C SER A 188 -23.50 -12.70 -0.25
N THR A 189 -22.79 -11.58 -0.28
CA THR A 189 -23.04 -10.44 0.62
C THR A 189 -24.37 -9.80 0.28
N ALA A 190 -24.65 -9.54 -1.01
CA ALA A 190 -25.94 -8.99 -1.46
C ALA A 190 -27.13 -9.86 -1.04
N ALA A 191 -27.00 -11.19 -1.11
CA ALA A 191 -28.04 -12.11 -0.67
C ALA A 191 -28.30 -12.05 0.85
N ARG A 192 -27.29 -11.70 1.64
CA ARG A 192 -27.40 -11.61 3.11
C ARG A 192 -27.95 -10.28 3.62
N VAL A 193 -27.62 -9.19 2.97
CA VAL A 193 -27.94 -7.85 3.49
C VAL A 193 -29.23 -7.24 2.90
N GLY A 194 -29.81 -7.88 1.90
CA GLY A 194 -31.02 -7.38 1.23
C GLY A 194 -30.71 -6.43 0.05
N ALA A 195 -31.74 -6.17 -0.76
CA ALA A 195 -31.59 -5.45 -2.03
C ALA A 195 -31.27 -3.96 -1.87
N ASP A 196 -31.57 -3.37 -0.71
CA ASP A 196 -31.42 -1.94 -0.45
C ASP A 196 -30.03 -1.55 0.06
N ILE A 197 -29.20 -2.52 0.41
CA ILE A 197 -27.86 -2.27 0.97
C ILE A 197 -26.81 -2.59 -0.10
N ASN A 198 -25.97 -1.59 -0.37
CA ASN A 198 -24.83 -1.79 -1.26
C ASN A 198 -23.80 -2.73 -0.61
N PRO A 199 -23.49 -3.91 -1.20
CA PRO A 199 -22.54 -4.87 -0.64
C PRO A 199 -21.14 -4.29 -0.36
N TRP A 200 -20.74 -3.29 -1.16
CA TRP A 200 -19.44 -2.60 -0.98
C TRP A 200 -19.41 -1.68 0.24
N ALA A 201 -20.57 -1.31 0.77
CA ALA A 201 -20.67 -0.46 1.95
C ALA A 201 -20.69 -1.23 3.27
N VAL A 202 -20.72 -2.56 3.23
CA VAL A 202 -20.86 -3.40 4.44
C VAL A 202 -19.56 -3.43 5.25
N GLU A 203 -18.45 -3.62 4.58
CA GLU A 203 -17.14 -3.76 5.23
C GLU A 203 -16.43 -2.40 5.32
N GLN A 204 -15.60 -2.24 6.34
CA GLN A 204 -14.77 -1.03 6.51
C GLN A 204 -13.54 -1.04 5.59
N LEU A 205 -12.97 -2.19 5.35
CA LEU A 205 -11.77 -2.36 4.54
C LEU A 205 -12.00 -3.51 3.56
N VAL A 206 -11.80 -3.24 2.28
CA VAL A 206 -11.99 -4.24 1.22
C VAL A 206 -10.80 -4.28 0.27
N ILE A 207 -10.52 -5.46 -0.26
CA ILE A 207 -9.51 -5.68 -1.29
C ILE A 207 -10.20 -6.19 -2.54
N THR A 208 -9.86 -5.63 -3.71
CA THR A 208 -10.37 -6.11 -4.98
C THR A 208 -9.36 -5.89 -6.10
N SER A 209 -9.66 -6.35 -7.31
CA SER A 209 -8.80 -6.12 -8.48
C SER A 209 -9.41 -5.10 -9.42
N ILE A 210 -8.55 -4.35 -10.13
CA ILE A 210 -9.00 -3.40 -11.14
C ILE A 210 -9.77 -4.09 -12.27
N ASP A 211 -9.42 -5.35 -12.60
CA ASP A 211 -10.10 -6.12 -13.63
C ASP A 211 -11.54 -6.48 -13.27
N TYR A 212 -11.82 -6.57 -11.97
CA TYR A 212 -13.19 -6.73 -11.50
C TYR A 212 -13.91 -5.38 -11.46
N VAL A 213 -13.26 -4.34 -10.95
CA VAL A 213 -13.87 -3.00 -10.83
C VAL A 213 -14.18 -2.37 -12.19
N LYS A 214 -13.37 -2.58 -13.23
CA LYS A 214 -13.58 -2.00 -14.57
C LYS A 214 -14.88 -2.43 -15.25
N ARG A 215 -15.55 -3.47 -14.75
CA ARG A 215 -16.84 -3.93 -15.29
C ARG A 215 -17.90 -2.86 -15.06
N PRO A 216 -18.70 -2.52 -16.09
CA PRO A 216 -19.66 -1.41 -16.00
C PRO A 216 -20.66 -1.52 -14.85
N GLU A 217 -21.12 -2.74 -14.54
CA GLU A 217 -22.04 -3.01 -13.44
C GLU A 217 -21.41 -2.77 -12.07
N ILE A 218 -20.12 -3.10 -11.93
CA ILE A 218 -19.37 -2.89 -10.68
C ILE A 218 -19.04 -1.42 -10.52
N MET A 219 -18.59 -0.75 -11.57
CA MET A 219 -18.32 0.70 -11.53
C MET A 219 -19.56 1.46 -11.08
N ARG A 220 -20.74 1.14 -11.63
CA ARG A 220 -22.01 1.78 -11.23
C ARG A 220 -22.31 1.59 -9.75
N SER A 221 -22.01 0.41 -9.18
CA SER A 221 -22.25 0.13 -7.76
C SER A 221 -21.30 0.92 -6.84
N LEU A 222 -20.12 1.30 -7.33
CA LEU A 222 -19.10 2.05 -6.58
C LEU A 222 -19.24 3.57 -6.71
N GLU A 223 -19.88 4.07 -7.78
CA GLU A 223 -20.01 5.50 -8.07
C GLU A 223 -20.68 6.34 -6.95
N GLY A 224 -21.58 5.74 -6.18
CA GLY A 224 -22.27 6.39 -5.06
C GLY A 224 -21.52 6.36 -3.73
N LEU A 225 -20.33 5.73 -3.67
CA LEU A 225 -19.57 5.59 -2.44
C LEU A 225 -18.41 6.59 -2.38
N ILE A 226 -18.16 7.13 -1.19
CA ILE A 226 -16.94 7.86 -0.85
C ILE A 226 -16.07 6.96 0.01
N TRP A 227 -14.79 6.95 -0.29
CA TRP A 227 -13.78 6.21 0.44
C TRP A 227 -12.87 7.16 1.22
N ASP A 228 -12.61 6.87 2.48
CA ASP A 228 -11.65 7.64 3.26
C ASP A 228 -10.22 7.40 2.78
N VAL A 229 -9.91 6.16 2.38
CA VAL A 229 -8.63 5.83 1.74
C VAL A 229 -8.88 4.94 0.53
N VAL A 230 -8.32 5.34 -0.61
CA VAL A 230 -8.19 4.50 -1.81
C VAL A 230 -6.72 4.22 -2.05
N VAL A 231 -6.34 2.95 -2.11
CA VAL A 231 -4.99 2.52 -2.48
C VAL A 231 -5.04 1.90 -3.86
N LEU A 232 -4.25 2.42 -4.80
CA LEU A 232 -4.05 1.84 -6.13
C LEU A 232 -2.64 1.27 -6.19
N ASP A 233 -2.54 -0.05 -6.15
CA ASP A 233 -1.25 -0.75 -6.26
C ASP A 233 -0.86 -0.96 -7.72
N GLU A 234 0.45 -0.91 -8.00
CA GLU A 234 1.04 -0.89 -9.35
C GLU A 234 0.36 0.14 -10.26
N ALA A 235 0.21 1.36 -9.75
CA ALA A 235 -0.59 2.43 -10.35
C ALA A 235 -0.13 2.82 -11.78
N HIS A 236 1.09 2.51 -12.18
CA HIS A 236 1.60 2.73 -13.54
C HIS A 236 0.82 1.93 -14.61
N HIS A 237 0.15 0.84 -14.26
CA HIS A 237 -0.71 0.08 -15.18
C HIS A 237 -2.12 0.68 -15.37
N LEU A 238 -2.43 1.77 -14.67
CA LEU A 238 -3.77 2.37 -14.61
C LEU A 238 -3.89 3.70 -15.39
N THR A 239 -2.89 4.04 -16.20
CA THR A 239 -2.76 5.36 -16.82
C THR A 239 -3.03 5.39 -18.32
N GLY A 240 -3.21 4.23 -18.97
CA GLY A 240 -3.51 4.10 -20.39
C GLY A 240 -4.92 4.61 -20.76
N LYS A 241 -5.27 4.54 -22.07
CA LYS A 241 -6.64 4.72 -22.57
C LYS A 241 -7.38 3.38 -22.49
N SER A 242 -7.83 2.99 -21.32
CA SER A 242 -8.47 1.69 -21.08
C SER A 242 -9.55 1.79 -20.01
N ASP A 243 -10.43 0.79 -19.96
CA ASP A 243 -11.44 0.67 -18.90
C ASP A 243 -10.83 0.62 -17.49
N ARG A 244 -9.60 0.09 -17.36
CA ARG A 244 -8.84 0.11 -16.11
C ARG A 244 -8.53 1.54 -15.68
N ALA A 245 -8.10 2.39 -16.61
CA ALA A 245 -7.82 3.79 -16.33
C ALA A 245 -9.08 4.57 -15.97
N ALA A 246 -10.20 4.30 -16.65
CA ALA A 246 -11.49 4.91 -16.32
C ALA A 246 -11.96 4.51 -14.91
N ALA A 247 -11.82 3.23 -14.54
CA ALA A 247 -12.16 2.75 -13.20
C ALA A 247 -11.24 3.36 -12.12
N ALA A 248 -9.94 3.46 -12.38
CA ALA A 248 -8.99 4.09 -11.47
C ALA A 248 -9.29 5.57 -11.26
N ALA A 249 -9.60 6.31 -12.33
CA ALA A 249 -9.98 7.72 -12.24
C ALA A 249 -11.27 7.90 -11.41
N MET A 250 -12.29 7.09 -11.68
CA MET A 250 -13.55 7.12 -10.93
C MET A 250 -13.33 6.91 -9.43
N LEU A 251 -12.55 5.90 -9.04
CA LEU A 251 -12.23 5.63 -7.63
C LEU A 251 -11.39 6.77 -7.01
N SER A 252 -10.43 7.31 -7.76
CA SER A 252 -9.58 8.41 -7.31
C SER A 252 -10.39 9.67 -7.02
N ASP A 253 -11.41 9.95 -7.84
CA ASP A 253 -12.32 11.09 -7.65
C ASP A 253 -13.31 10.87 -6.49
N ARG A 254 -13.36 9.68 -5.90
CA ARG A 254 -14.18 9.32 -4.73
C ARG A 254 -13.35 9.11 -3.46
N ALA A 255 -12.06 9.39 -3.52
CA ALA A 255 -11.14 9.23 -2.41
C ALA A 255 -10.98 10.53 -1.60
N ARG A 256 -11.08 10.47 -0.27
CA ARG A 256 -10.62 11.55 0.61
C ARG A 256 -9.10 11.58 0.62
N VAL A 257 -8.49 10.39 0.76
CA VAL A 257 -7.05 10.20 0.64
C VAL A 257 -6.79 9.18 -0.46
N LEU A 258 -6.00 9.57 -1.45
CA LEU A 258 -5.56 8.71 -2.55
C LEU A 258 -4.10 8.32 -2.34
N VAL A 259 -3.81 7.03 -2.37
CA VAL A 259 -2.46 6.47 -2.27
C VAL A 259 -2.12 5.68 -3.52
N LEU A 260 -1.17 6.16 -4.29
CA LEU A 260 -0.67 5.53 -5.49
C LEU A 260 0.65 4.82 -5.16
N LEU A 261 0.72 3.52 -5.41
CA LEU A 261 1.93 2.73 -5.20
C LEU A 261 2.52 2.30 -6.55
N THR A 262 3.79 2.58 -6.75
CA THR A 262 4.51 2.10 -7.92
C THR A 262 6.01 2.08 -7.64
N ALA A 263 6.73 1.15 -8.27
CA ALA A 263 8.19 1.17 -8.23
C ALA A 263 8.78 2.02 -9.37
N THR A 264 7.98 2.23 -10.43
CA THR A 264 8.36 2.97 -11.63
C THR A 264 7.23 3.92 -12.03
N PRO A 265 7.24 5.15 -11.51
CA PRO A 265 6.18 6.10 -11.80
C PRO A 265 6.16 6.57 -13.27
N HIS A 266 7.29 6.44 -13.95
CA HIS A 266 7.46 6.89 -15.35
C HIS A 266 7.82 5.69 -16.25
N SER A 267 6.91 5.35 -17.18
CA SER A 267 7.07 4.25 -18.15
C SER A 267 7.92 4.62 -19.37
N GLY A 268 8.36 5.88 -19.48
CA GLY A 268 8.96 6.47 -20.68
C GLY A 268 7.97 7.27 -21.52
N ASN A 269 6.68 7.24 -21.16
CA ASN A 269 5.61 7.98 -21.81
C ASN A 269 5.17 9.15 -20.91
N ASP A 270 5.48 10.37 -21.34
CA ASP A 270 5.16 11.59 -20.58
C ASP A 270 3.66 11.79 -20.38
N ALA A 271 2.84 11.37 -21.36
CA ALA A 271 1.39 11.48 -21.27
C ALA A 271 0.79 10.51 -20.24
N GLU A 272 1.37 9.32 -20.07
CA GLU A 272 0.97 8.37 -19.04
C GLU A 272 1.38 8.85 -17.64
N PHE A 273 2.59 9.37 -17.52
CA PHE A 273 3.06 9.98 -16.27
C PHE A 273 2.20 11.18 -15.86
N SER A 274 1.88 12.08 -16.80
CA SER A 274 0.99 13.21 -16.53
C SER A 274 -0.41 12.75 -16.09
N ARG A 275 -0.94 11.68 -16.70
CA ARG A 275 -2.21 11.08 -16.27
C ARG A 275 -2.13 10.48 -14.88
N LEU A 276 -1.04 9.76 -14.55
CA LEU A 276 -0.81 9.25 -13.19
C LEU A 276 -0.83 10.40 -12.17
N CYS A 277 -0.13 11.48 -12.47
CA CYS A 277 -0.07 12.65 -11.60
C CYS A 277 -1.41 13.40 -11.48
N SER A 278 -2.30 13.27 -12.46
CA SER A 278 -3.62 13.92 -12.44
C SER A 278 -4.71 13.12 -11.73
N LEU A 279 -4.48 11.83 -11.40
CA LEU A 279 -5.49 11.02 -10.71
C LEU A 279 -5.93 11.67 -9.40
N GLY A 280 -7.26 11.76 -9.20
CA GLY A 280 -7.88 12.34 -8.00
C GLY A 280 -7.72 13.86 -7.85
N ASN A 281 -7.30 14.58 -8.91
CA ASN A 281 -7.15 16.04 -8.91
C ASN A 281 -8.26 16.73 -9.72
N ALA A 282 -9.51 16.40 -9.43
CA ALA A 282 -10.66 16.94 -10.15
C ALA A 282 -10.78 18.48 -10.06
N GLY A 283 -10.35 19.09 -8.94
CA GLY A 283 -10.33 20.54 -8.72
C GLY A 283 -9.07 21.25 -9.22
N GLY A 284 -8.04 20.53 -9.69
CA GLY A 284 -6.80 21.09 -10.27
C GLY A 284 -5.81 21.72 -9.26
N SER A 285 -6.15 21.82 -7.99
CA SER A 285 -5.36 22.55 -6.97
C SER A 285 -4.66 21.66 -5.93
N GLU A 286 -5.06 20.39 -5.83
CA GLU A 286 -4.51 19.50 -4.80
C GLU A 286 -3.13 18.94 -5.20
N PRO A 287 -2.06 19.17 -4.40
CA PRO A 287 -0.74 18.69 -4.71
C PRO A 287 -0.66 17.15 -4.64
N LEU A 288 0.18 16.55 -5.47
CA LEU A 288 0.58 15.16 -5.36
C LEU A 288 1.87 15.08 -4.51
N VAL A 289 1.73 14.67 -3.28
CA VAL A 289 2.88 14.49 -2.36
C VAL A 289 3.58 13.19 -2.73
N THR A 290 4.85 13.31 -3.10
CA THR A 290 5.63 12.17 -3.61
C THR A 290 6.71 11.78 -2.62
N PHE A 291 6.79 10.48 -2.34
CA PHE A 291 7.89 9.84 -1.62
C PHE A 291 8.64 8.93 -2.57
N ARG A 292 9.95 9.11 -2.63
CA ARG A 292 10.83 8.26 -3.44
C ARG A 292 12.11 7.99 -2.68
N ARG A 293 12.37 6.73 -2.41
CA ARG A 293 13.59 6.32 -1.72
C ARG A 293 14.24 5.19 -2.47
N THR A 294 15.55 5.26 -2.46
CA THR A 294 16.40 4.22 -2.99
C THR A 294 16.82 3.27 -1.89
N ARG A 295 17.47 2.19 -2.25
CA ARG A 295 18.05 1.25 -1.28
C ARG A 295 19.15 1.89 -0.44
N ALA A 296 19.89 2.83 -1.02
CA ALA A 296 20.92 3.59 -0.32
C ALA A 296 20.29 4.49 0.77
N ASP A 297 19.21 5.20 0.44
CA ASP A 297 18.46 6.02 1.39
C ASP A 297 17.87 5.18 2.54
N ALA A 298 17.47 3.95 2.24
CA ALA A 298 16.92 3.01 3.22
C ALA A 298 17.97 2.33 4.10
N GLY A 299 19.26 2.57 3.88
CA GLY A 299 20.35 1.97 4.64
C GLY A 299 20.44 0.45 4.51
N VAL A 300 20.05 -0.12 3.35
CA VAL A 300 20.12 -1.57 3.10
C VAL A 300 21.57 -2.02 3.10
N GLN A 301 21.92 -2.89 4.05
CA GLN A 301 23.32 -3.27 4.37
C GLN A 301 24.07 -3.95 3.22
N PHE A 302 23.38 -4.69 2.35
CA PHE A 302 24.02 -5.48 1.32
C PHE A 302 23.61 -5.01 -0.07
N ALA A 303 24.60 -4.48 -0.82
CA ALA A 303 24.40 -4.24 -2.24
C ALA A 303 24.25 -5.58 -2.98
N ARG A 304 23.20 -5.70 -3.81
CA ARG A 304 22.95 -6.84 -4.66
C ARG A 304 24.08 -7.03 -5.66
N ARG A 305 24.50 -8.28 -5.89
CA ARG A 305 25.35 -8.64 -7.03
C ARG A 305 24.49 -9.13 -8.18
N ALA A 306 24.76 -8.64 -9.38
CA ALA A 306 24.08 -9.04 -10.61
C ALA A 306 25.10 -9.57 -11.65
N PRO A 307 25.70 -10.77 -11.41
CA PRO A 307 26.65 -11.34 -12.33
C PRO A 307 25.95 -11.76 -13.62
N LEU A 308 26.63 -11.51 -14.74
CA LEU A 308 26.23 -11.87 -16.07
C LEU A 308 27.06 -13.04 -16.55
N ILE A 309 26.37 -14.13 -16.96
CA ILE A 309 27.01 -15.31 -17.50
C ILE A 309 26.69 -15.37 -18.99
N ARG A 310 27.70 -15.12 -19.82
CA ARG A 310 27.60 -15.34 -21.27
C ARG A 310 27.63 -16.81 -21.57
N VAL A 311 26.58 -17.31 -22.23
CA VAL A 311 26.43 -18.71 -22.64
C VAL A 311 26.70 -18.80 -24.13
N ARG A 312 27.69 -19.58 -24.49
CA ARG A 312 27.96 -19.88 -25.92
C ARG A 312 26.80 -20.70 -26.47
N THR A 313 26.19 -20.23 -27.53
CA THR A 313 25.15 -20.95 -28.26
C THR A 313 25.74 -22.20 -28.96
N THR A 314 24.96 -23.25 -29.07
CA THR A 314 25.31 -24.39 -29.94
C THR A 314 25.25 -23.94 -31.40
N SER A 315 25.86 -24.69 -32.31
CA SER A 315 25.80 -24.40 -33.75
C SER A 315 24.36 -24.41 -34.28
N ALA A 316 23.52 -25.32 -33.79
CA ALA A 316 22.09 -25.35 -34.12
C ALA A 316 21.32 -24.15 -33.65
N GLU A 317 21.60 -23.67 -32.43
CA GLU A 317 21.02 -22.45 -31.89
C GLU A 317 21.48 -21.20 -32.66
N ALA A 318 22.76 -21.14 -33.04
CA ALA A 318 23.28 -20.02 -33.83
C ALA A 318 22.56 -19.90 -35.17
N VAL A 319 22.40 -21.01 -35.91
CA VAL A 319 21.66 -21.08 -37.18
C VAL A 319 20.19 -20.68 -36.97
N MET A 320 19.57 -21.11 -35.86
CA MET A 320 18.20 -20.72 -35.51
C MET A 320 18.05 -19.20 -35.30
N HIS A 321 18.94 -18.59 -34.54
CA HIS A 321 18.91 -17.17 -34.27
C HIS A 321 19.17 -16.34 -35.56
N GLU A 322 20.08 -16.76 -36.41
CA GLU A 322 20.36 -16.11 -37.69
C GLU A 322 19.14 -16.16 -38.62
N ALA A 323 18.53 -17.36 -38.79
CA ALA A 323 17.33 -17.52 -39.59
C ALA A 323 16.14 -16.69 -39.07
N LEU A 324 15.98 -16.62 -37.74
CA LEU A 324 14.97 -15.78 -37.12
C LEU A 324 15.22 -14.30 -37.36
N MET A 325 16.46 -13.83 -37.24
CA MET A 325 16.83 -12.45 -37.51
C MET A 325 16.57 -12.04 -38.95
N ASP A 326 16.85 -12.93 -39.94
CA ASP A 326 16.56 -12.68 -41.35
C ASP A 326 15.06 -12.56 -41.60
N TYR A 327 14.26 -13.45 -40.98
CA TYR A 327 12.81 -13.36 -41.04
C TYR A 327 12.32 -12.05 -40.42
N ALA A 328 12.83 -11.69 -39.23
CA ALA A 328 12.46 -10.50 -38.53
C ALA A 328 12.74 -9.21 -39.32
N ARG A 329 13.95 -9.13 -39.94
CA ARG A 329 14.34 -8.00 -40.79
C ARG A 329 13.45 -7.85 -42.02
N ARG A 330 13.02 -8.97 -42.62
CA ARG A 330 12.10 -8.95 -43.76
C ARG A 330 10.72 -8.43 -43.36
N VAL A 331 10.16 -8.93 -42.25
CA VAL A 331 8.89 -8.43 -41.73
C VAL A 331 9.00 -6.92 -41.41
N TRP A 332 10.06 -6.50 -40.77
CA TRP A 332 10.25 -5.07 -40.39
C TRP A 332 10.31 -4.14 -41.62
N ARG A 333 10.97 -4.56 -42.70
CA ARG A 333 11.04 -3.80 -43.95
C ARG A 333 9.68 -3.70 -44.65
N GLN A 334 8.88 -4.75 -44.63
CA GLN A 334 7.56 -4.80 -45.30
C GLN A 334 6.46 -4.16 -44.49
N SER A 335 6.70 -3.95 -43.16
CA SER A 335 5.74 -3.41 -42.22
C SER A 335 6.00 -1.92 -41.92
N ALA A 336 6.36 -1.11 -42.93
CA ALA A 336 6.67 0.31 -42.71
C ALA A 336 5.44 1.16 -42.35
N GLU A 337 4.23 0.70 -42.63
CA GLU A 337 2.99 1.41 -42.37
C GLU A 337 2.47 1.16 -40.93
N PRO A 338 1.76 2.14 -40.33
CA PRO A 338 1.15 2.00 -39.00
C PRO A 338 0.16 0.83 -38.87
N SER A 339 -0.48 0.43 -39.98
CA SER A 339 -1.41 -0.71 -40.07
C SER A 339 -0.76 -2.06 -39.78
N ALA A 340 0.57 -2.16 -39.86
CA ALA A 340 1.34 -3.39 -39.69
C ALA A 340 1.92 -3.56 -38.27
N ALA A 341 1.45 -2.81 -37.27
CA ALA A 341 1.92 -2.91 -35.88
C ALA A 341 1.78 -4.33 -35.31
N GLY A 342 0.74 -5.09 -35.70
CA GLY A 342 0.54 -6.48 -35.31
C GLY A 342 1.66 -7.41 -35.75
N ALA A 343 2.16 -7.25 -36.98
CA ALA A 343 3.26 -8.06 -37.51
C ALA A 343 4.58 -7.80 -36.78
N ARG A 344 4.91 -6.54 -36.51
CA ARG A 344 6.10 -6.15 -35.71
C ARG A 344 6.05 -6.72 -34.31
N LEU A 345 4.86 -6.69 -33.71
CA LEU A 345 4.64 -7.27 -32.39
C LEU A 345 4.83 -8.79 -32.40
N ALA A 346 4.29 -9.52 -33.40
CA ALA A 346 4.47 -10.95 -33.56
C ALA A 346 5.96 -11.34 -33.65
N VAL A 347 6.73 -10.59 -34.42
CA VAL A 347 8.20 -10.80 -34.55
C VAL A 347 8.90 -10.57 -33.21
N SER A 348 8.56 -9.51 -32.49
CA SER A 348 9.12 -9.25 -31.15
C SER A 348 8.85 -10.37 -30.17
N VAL A 349 7.67 -10.99 -30.25
CA VAL A 349 7.30 -12.17 -29.47
C VAL A 349 8.20 -13.37 -29.85
N LEU A 350 8.35 -13.66 -31.14
CA LEU A 350 9.19 -14.79 -31.59
C LEU A 350 10.65 -14.60 -31.15
N MET A 351 11.19 -13.40 -31.23
CA MET A 351 12.54 -13.09 -30.78
C MET A 351 12.74 -13.31 -29.28
N ARG A 352 11.80 -12.86 -28.46
CA ARG A 352 11.84 -13.09 -27.00
C ARG A 352 11.76 -14.58 -26.67
N ARG A 353 10.92 -15.33 -27.38
CA ARG A 353 10.78 -16.78 -27.20
C ARG A 353 12.05 -17.52 -27.59
N ALA A 354 12.73 -17.11 -28.64
CA ALA A 354 14.02 -17.66 -29.05
C ALA A 354 15.11 -17.45 -27.97
N CYS A 355 15.09 -16.30 -27.29
CA CYS A 355 15.99 -16.02 -26.16
C CYS A 355 15.71 -16.88 -24.92
N SER A 356 14.48 -17.34 -24.75
CA SER A 356 14.09 -18.21 -23.65
C SER A 356 14.48 -19.67 -23.93
N SER A 357 13.92 -20.26 -24.98
CA SER A 357 14.29 -21.62 -25.45
C SER A 357 13.93 -21.86 -26.91
N ALA A 358 14.69 -22.69 -27.59
CA ALA A 358 14.39 -23.09 -28.95
C ALA A 358 13.04 -23.85 -29.06
N GLY A 359 12.71 -24.62 -28.02
CA GLY A 359 11.42 -25.31 -27.94
C GLY A 359 10.24 -24.38 -27.79
N SER A 360 10.39 -23.27 -27.05
CA SER A 360 9.36 -22.23 -26.91
C SER A 360 9.13 -21.51 -28.26
N LEU A 361 10.21 -21.19 -28.97
CA LEU A 361 10.11 -20.63 -30.33
C LEU A 361 9.38 -21.56 -31.28
N ALA A 362 9.72 -22.86 -31.29
CA ALA A 362 9.10 -23.83 -32.17
C ALA A 362 7.58 -23.88 -31.98
N ARG A 363 7.09 -23.91 -30.75
CA ARG A 363 5.66 -23.88 -30.44
C ARG A 363 4.96 -22.62 -30.93
N SER A 364 5.60 -21.45 -30.77
CA SER A 364 4.99 -20.20 -31.24
C SER A 364 4.93 -20.13 -32.76
N ILE A 365 5.93 -20.70 -33.46
CA ILE A 365 5.92 -20.79 -34.92
C ILE A 365 4.82 -21.76 -35.39
N GLU A 366 4.65 -22.91 -34.72
CA GLU A 366 3.55 -23.84 -34.99
C GLU A 366 2.18 -23.18 -34.89
N ARG A 367 1.96 -22.44 -33.76
CA ARG A 367 0.73 -21.67 -33.53
C ARG A 367 0.52 -20.59 -34.59
N ARG A 368 1.57 -19.83 -34.94
CA ARG A 368 1.51 -18.81 -35.98
C ARG A 368 1.18 -19.43 -37.36
N LEU A 369 1.78 -20.55 -37.70
CA LEU A 369 1.46 -21.27 -38.95
C LEU A 369 0.01 -21.76 -39.04
N ALA A 370 -0.54 -22.22 -37.92
CA ALA A 370 -1.95 -22.59 -37.82
C ALA A 370 -2.86 -21.35 -38.01
N LEU A 371 -2.58 -20.26 -37.34
CA LEU A 371 -3.37 -19.00 -37.41
C LEU A 371 -3.28 -18.33 -38.80
N LEU A 372 -2.18 -18.45 -39.52
CA LEU A 372 -2.02 -17.93 -40.89
C LEU A 372 -2.67 -18.85 -41.93
N GLY A 373 -3.15 -20.04 -41.53
CA GLY A 373 -3.85 -20.99 -42.40
C GLY A 373 -5.37 -20.81 -42.48
N ASP A 374 -5.98 -20.31 -41.44
CA ASP A 374 -7.42 -20.03 -41.35
C ASP A 374 -7.70 -18.58 -41.80
N VAL A 375 -8.69 -18.39 -42.68
CA VAL A 375 -9.12 -17.07 -43.17
C VAL A 375 -9.62 -16.24 -41.97
N PRO A 376 -9.04 -15.06 -41.69
CA PRO A 376 -9.44 -14.27 -40.53
C PRO A 376 -10.86 -13.73 -40.70
N PRO A 377 -11.66 -13.68 -39.63
CA PRO A 377 -12.89 -12.88 -39.66
C PRO A 377 -12.53 -11.40 -39.73
N THR A 378 -13.13 -10.71 -40.67
CA THR A 378 -13.03 -9.29 -40.94
C THR A 378 -13.78 -8.52 -39.85
N ASP A 379 -13.22 -8.37 -38.66
CA ASP A 379 -13.68 -7.36 -37.73
C ASP A 379 -12.45 -6.79 -36.97
N ALA A 380 -12.15 -5.55 -37.33
CA ALA A 380 -11.04 -4.80 -36.77
C ALA A 380 -11.34 -4.36 -35.32
N LEU A 381 -11.07 -5.25 -34.37
CA LEU A 381 -10.85 -4.85 -33.00
C LEU A 381 -9.43 -4.29 -32.90
N GLN A 382 -9.31 -3.03 -32.49
CA GLN A 382 -8.01 -2.38 -32.18
C GLN A 382 -7.19 -3.30 -31.31
N PRO A 383 -5.98 -3.71 -31.69
CA PRO A 383 -5.13 -4.53 -30.85
C PRO A 383 -4.70 -3.71 -29.64
N SER A 384 -5.27 -4.01 -28.50
CA SER A 384 -4.69 -3.57 -27.24
C SER A 384 -3.31 -4.21 -27.15
N LEU A 385 -2.27 -3.39 -26.97
CA LEU A 385 -0.89 -3.84 -26.83
C LEU A 385 -0.82 -4.90 -25.72
N PRO A 386 -0.34 -6.14 -25.99
CA PRO A 386 -0.34 -7.25 -25.02
C PRO A 386 0.60 -7.02 -23.83
N PHE A 387 1.33 -5.91 -23.81
CA PHE A 387 2.28 -5.54 -22.76
C PHE A 387 1.60 -5.01 -21.48
N THR A 388 0.31 -4.70 -21.53
CA THR A 388 -0.47 -4.25 -20.36
C THR A 388 -1.42 -5.31 -19.78
N ALA A 389 -1.48 -6.49 -20.39
CA ALA A 389 -2.32 -7.56 -19.89
C ALA A 389 -1.60 -8.37 -18.80
N SER A 390 -1.84 -8.01 -17.56
CA SER A 390 -1.55 -8.91 -16.43
C SER A 390 -2.40 -10.16 -16.59
N GLY A 391 -1.76 -11.33 -16.68
CA GLY A 391 -2.47 -12.55 -16.37
C GLY A 391 -2.46 -13.72 -17.36
N GLY A 392 -1.75 -13.63 -18.48
CA GLY A 392 -1.59 -14.80 -19.35
C GLY A 392 -0.13 -15.12 -19.61
N ASP A 393 0.29 -16.32 -19.27
CA ASP A 393 1.60 -16.87 -19.70
C ASP A 393 1.62 -17.19 -21.21
N GLU A 394 0.55 -16.82 -21.95
CA GLU A 394 0.35 -17.08 -23.38
C GLU A 394 -0.03 -15.80 -24.13
N GLU A 395 0.53 -15.62 -25.32
CA GLU A 395 0.24 -14.48 -26.16
C GLU A 395 -1.14 -14.60 -26.86
N PRO A 396 -1.84 -13.47 -27.13
CA PRO A 396 -3.10 -13.48 -27.82
C PRO A 396 -2.97 -13.99 -29.27
N ASP A 397 -3.91 -14.80 -29.74
CA ASP A 397 -3.96 -15.30 -31.12
C ASP A 397 -4.01 -14.19 -32.16
N SER A 398 -4.64 -13.05 -31.82
CA SER A 398 -4.71 -11.88 -32.69
C SER A 398 -3.34 -11.29 -33.03
N VAL A 399 -2.37 -11.42 -32.13
CA VAL A 399 -0.98 -10.95 -32.38
C VAL A 399 -0.23 -11.92 -33.28
N LEU A 400 -0.23 -13.21 -32.94
CA LEU A 400 0.47 -14.24 -33.72
C LEU A 400 -0.15 -14.48 -35.10
N GLY A 401 -1.43 -14.18 -35.27
CA GLY A 401 -2.15 -14.32 -36.55
C GLY A 401 -1.94 -13.15 -37.54
N SER A 402 -1.31 -12.04 -37.10
CA SER A 402 -1.07 -10.87 -37.99
C SER A 402 -0.07 -11.19 -39.09
N PRO A 403 -0.39 -11.06 -40.42
CA PRO A 403 0.53 -11.34 -41.53
C PRO A 403 1.76 -10.42 -41.49
N GLY A 404 2.94 -10.98 -41.70
CA GLY A 404 4.20 -10.26 -41.70
C GLY A 404 4.74 -9.94 -43.09
N PHE A 405 4.31 -10.72 -44.11
CA PHE A 405 4.69 -10.52 -45.49
C PHE A 405 3.47 -10.21 -46.35
N HIS A 406 3.69 -9.54 -47.47
CA HIS A 406 2.67 -9.34 -48.51
C HIS A 406 2.27 -10.66 -49.15
N ASP A 407 3.23 -11.59 -49.34
CA ASP A 407 2.97 -12.98 -49.80
C ASP A 407 2.92 -13.94 -48.63
N LEU A 408 1.72 -14.33 -48.24
CA LEU A 408 1.47 -15.32 -47.19
C LEU A 408 2.08 -16.68 -47.45
N ALA A 409 2.11 -17.12 -48.75
CA ALA A 409 2.70 -18.42 -49.10
C ALA A 409 4.21 -18.41 -48.89
N ASP A 410 4.89 -17.30 -49.18
CA ASP A 410 6.33 -17.13 -48.89
C ASP A 410 6.58 -17.09 -47.37
N GLU A 411 5.76 -16.34 -46.63
CA GLU A 411 5.88 -16.30 -45.18
C GLU A 411 5.73 -17.69 -44.55
N ARG A 412 4.72 -18.45 -44.94
CA ARG A 412 4.48 -19.84 -44.47
C ARG A 412 5.66 -20.75 -44.79
N ARG A 413 6.26 -20.67 -45.99
CA ARG A 413 7.46 -21.44 -46.37
C ARG A 413 8.64 -21.09 -45.45
N GLN A 414 8.88 -19.84 -45.19
CA GLN A 414 9.97 -19.41 -44.31
C GLN A 414 9.74 -19.84 -42.86
N LEU A 415 8.52 -19.66 -42.34
CA LEU A 415 8.18 -20.13 -41.01
C LEU A 415 8.29 -21.65 -40.84
N ALA A 416 7.88 -22.43 -41.86
CA ALA A 416 8.04 -23.88 -41.84
C ALA A 416 9.52 -24.31 -41.83
N ARG A 417 10.39 -23.63 -42.59
CA ARG A 417 11.85 -23.85 -42.53
C ARG A 417 12.41 -23.47 -41.14
N LEU A 418 12.03 -22.31 -40.59
CA LEU A 418 12.47 -21.87 -39.28
C LEU A 418 12.00 -22.84 -38.20
N LEU A 419 10.82 -23.42 -38.31
CA LEU A 419 10.29 -24.41 -37.38
C LEU A 419 11.20 -25.66 -37.32
N GLN A 420 11.64 -26.17 -38.48
CA GLN A 420 12.55 -27.33 -38.52
C GLN A 420 13.90 -27.01 -37.86
N ILE A 421 14.44 -25.83 -38.13
CA ILE A 421 15.69 -25.37 -37.51
C ILE A 421 15.50 -25.26 -35.99
N ALA A 422 14.40 -24.66 -35.53
CA ALA A 422 14.10 -24.49 -34.10
C ALA A 422 13.93 -25.86 -33.39
N ARG A 423 13.26 -26.84 -34.03
CA ARG A 423 13.12 -28.20 -33.50
C ARG A 423 14.48 -28.91 -33.37
N THR A 424 15.37 -28.69 -34.30
CA THR A 424 16.74 -29.25 -34.23
C THR A 424 17.52 -28.63 -33.09
N ALA A 425 17.45 -27.31 -32.93
CA ALA A 425 18.09 -26.57 -31.82
C ALA A 425 17.52 -26.96 -30.45
N ALA A 426 16.23 -27.31 -30.39
CA ALA A 426 15.56 -27.68 -29.13
C ALA A 426 16.05 -29.05 -28.56
N ALA A 427 16.82 -29.84 -29.32
CA ALA A 427 17.38 -31.07 -28.82
C ALA A 427 18.57 -30.87 -27.83
N ASP A 428 19.34 -29.79 -28.01
CA ASP A 428 20.49 -29.46 -27.13
C ASP A 428 20.57 -27.96 -26.90
N GLU A 429 19.98 -27.51 -25.78
CA GLU A 429 19.87 -26.10 -25.43
C GLU A 429 21.01 -25.67 -24.48
N SER A 430 21.85 -24.76 -24.93
CA SER A 430 23.04 -24.30 -24.23
C SER A 430 22.74 -23.67 -22.85
N LYS A 431 21.67 -22.90 -22.73
CA LYS A 431 21.25 -22.29 -21.46
C LYS A 431 20.80 -23.33 -20.43
N VAL A 432 20.06 -24.36 -20.85
CA VAL A 432 19.66 -25.47 -19.97
C VAL A 432 20.88 -26.23 -19.48
N ALA A 433 21.84 -26.54 -20.39
CA ALA A 433 23.10 -27.18 -20.03
C ALA A 433 23.93 -26.34 -19.05
N MET A 434 24.02 -25.02 -19.27
CA MET A 434 24.69 -24.11 -18.35
C MET A 434 23.99 -24.04 -16.98
N LEU A 435 22.67 -23.96 -16.97
CA LEU A 435 21.88 -23.94 -15.73
C LEU A 435 22.07 -25.22 -14.92
N ARG A 436 22.10 -26.38 -15.58
CA ARG A 436 22.42 -27.70 -14.93
C ARG A 436 23.78 -27.65 -14.24
N ARG A 437 24.83 -27.20 -14.95
CA ARG A 437 26.18 -27.08 -14.40
C ARG A 437 26.22 -26.09 -13.22
N PHE A 438 25.45 -25.02 -13.30
CA PHE A 438 25.37 -24.02 -12.24
C PHE A 438 24.69 -24.59 -11.01
N VAL A 439 23.50 -25.19 -11.14
CA VAL A 439 22.72 -25.76 -10.05
C VAL A 439 23.44 -26.95 -9.39
N SER A 440 24.22 -27.75 -10.15
CA SER A 440 25.03 -28.85 -9.58
C SER A 440 26.18 -28.39 -8.69
N ARG A 441 26.67 -27.14 -8.89
CA ARG A 441 27.78 -26.56 -8.09
C ARG A 441 27.30 -25.68 -6.93
N VAL A 442 26.06 -25.27 -6.96
CA VAL A 442 25.48 -24.37 -5.95
C VAL A 442 24.49 -25.15 -5.11
N GLU A 443 24.82 -25.41 -3.86
CA GLU A 443 23.96 -26.15 -2.93
C GLU A 443 22.85 -25.32 -2.30
N GLU A 444 22.91 -24.00 -2.45
CA GLU A 444 21.93 -23.07 -1.88
C GLU A 444 20.58 -23.13 -2.62
N PRO A 445 19.47 -22.85 -1.90
CA PRO A 445 18.16 -22.67 -2.55
C PRO A 445 18.22 -21.57 -3.61
N ALA A 446 17.62 -21.83 -4.76
CA ALA A 446 17.61 -20.90 -5.88
C ALA A 446 16.23 -20.78 -6.52
N ILE A 447 15.96 -19.60 -7.07
CA ILE A 447 14.76 -19.34 -7.88
C ILE A 447 15.23 -19.15 -9.32
N VAL A 448 14.67 -19.91 -10.24
CA VAL A 448 14.91 -19.75 -11.67
C VAL A 448 13.68 -19.13 -12.31
N PHE A 449 13.86 -17.97 -12.92
CA PHE A 449 12.82 -17.26 -13.63
C PHE A 449 12.88 -17.49 -15.13
N THR A 450 11.70 -17.69 -15.72
CA THR A 450 11.45 -17.65 -17.15
C THR A 450 10.12 -16.95 -17.42
N GLU A 451 9.99 -16.28 -18.58
CA GLU A 451 8.73 -15.63 -18.98
C GLU A 451 7.68 -16.63 -19.44
N TYR A 452 8.12 -17.83 -19.90
CA TYR A 452 7.26 -18.74 -20.66
C TYR A 452 7.01 -20.06 -19.93
N ARG A 453 5.75 -20.45 -19.89
CA ARG A 453 5.30 -21.71 -19.29
C ARG A 453 5.89 -22.94 -20.00
N ASP A 454 6.05 -22.87 -21.32
CA ASP A 454 6.66 -23.96 -22.11
C ASP A 454 8.10 -24.19 -21.70
N THR A 455 8.87 -23.11 -21.53
CA THR A 455 10.25 -23.18 -21.04
C THR A 455 10.28 -23.72 -19.62
N LEU A 456 9.37 -23.26 -18.75
CA LEU A 456 9.28 -23.76 -17.38
C LEU A 456 9.02 -25.27 -17.34
N GLN A 457 8.13 -25.82 -18.17
CA GLN A 457 7.87 -27.27 -18.26
C GLN A 457 9.11 -28.04 -18.73
N ARG A 458 9.85 -27.50 -19.71
CA ARG A 458 11.13 -28.10 -20.16
C ARG A 458 12.16 -28.10 -19.04
N LEU A 459 12.28 -27.02 -18.29
CA LEU A 459 13.14 -26.96 -17.10
C LEU A 459 12.72 -28.00 -16.07
N ALA A 460 11.44 -28.17 -15.81
CA ALA A 460 10.95 -29.16 -14.86
C ALA A 460 11.36 -30.60 -15.24
N VAL A 461 11.28 -30.94 -16.52
CA VAL A 461 11.76 -32.20 -17.03
C VAL A 461 13.29 -32.30 -16.89
N ALA A 462 14.02 -31.24 -17.26
CA ALA A 462 15.48 -31.21 -17.19
C ALA A 462 16.03 -31.34 -15.76
N PHE A 463 15.26 -30.89 -14.76
CA PHE A 463 15.60 -30.91 -13.32
C PHE A 463 14.77 -31.93 -12.52
N SER A 464 14.19 -32.96 -13.17
CA SER A 464 13.39 -33.98 -12.49
C SER A 464 14.17 -34.78 -11.42
N HIS A 465 15.50 -34.76 -11.50
CA HIS A 465 16.42 -35.39 -10.54
C HIS A 465 16.77 -34.49 -9.34
N VAL A 466 16.29 -33.24 -9.34
CA VAL A 466 16.48 -32.28 -8.25
C VAL A 466 15.14 -32.03 -7.60
N ASP A 467 15.09 -31.84 -6.27
CA ASP A 467 13.87 -31.41 -5.59
C ASP A 467 13.49 -30.01 -6.04
N ALA A 468 12.72 -29.95 -7.13
CA ALA A 468 12.24 -28.72 -7.76
C ALA A 468 10.73 -28.62 -7.64
N VAL A 469 10.24 -27.39 -7.46
CA VAL A 469 8.81 -27.05 -7.51
C VAL A 469 8.56 -26.02 -8.60
N GLN A 470 7.39 -26.09 -9.22
CA GLN A 470 6.97 -25.19 -10.27
C GLN A 470 5.97 -24.17 -9.73
N LEU A 471 6.05 -22.93 -10.26
CA LEU A 471 5.14 -21.85 -9.90
C LEU A 471 4.80 -21.00 -11.11
N HIS A 472 3.56 -21.11 -11.60
CA HIS A 472 3.08 -20.37 -12.77
C HIS A 472 1.61 -19.95 -12.61
N GLY A 473 1.15 -19.04 -13.47
CA GLY A 473 -0.19 -18.44 -13.39
C GLY A 473 -1.36 -19.42 -13.54
N GLY A 474 -1.13 -20.60 -14.14
CA GLY A 474 -2.15 -21.62 -14.32
C GLY A 474 -2.35 -22.58 -13.14
N LEU A 475 -1.62 -22.41 -12.02
CA LEU A 475 -1.84 -23.21 -10.82
C LEU A 475 -3.06 -22.72 -10.04
N SER A 476 -3.82 -23.68 -9.53
CA SER A 476 -4.87 -23.37 -8.55
C SER A 476 -4.27 -22.83 -7.23
N GLN A 477 -5.06 -22.12 -6.46
CA GLN A 477 -4.65 -21.58 -5.15
C GLN A 477 -4.05 -22.65 -4.21
N PRO A 478 -4.66 -23.85 -4.02
CA PRO A 478 -4.09 -24.90 -3.19
C PRO A 478 -2.75 -25.42 -3.70
N GLU A 479 -2.61 -25.62 -5.02
CA GLU A 479 -1.36 -26.08 -5.64
C GLU A 479 -0.24 -25.07 -5.48
N ARG A 480 -0.54 -23.79 -5.70
CA ARG A 480 0.39 -22.67 -5.48
C ARG A 480 0.86 -22.65 -4.01
N ALA A 481 -0.07 -22.75 -3.06
CA ALA A 481 0.26 -22.78 -1.64
C ALA A 481 1.12 -24.01 -1.26
N ALA A 482 0.84 -25.16 -1.84
CA ALA A 482 1.62 -26.38 -1.63
C ALA A 482 3.05 -26.25 -2.17
N ALA A 483 3.23 -25.75 -3.40
CA ALA A 483 4.54 -25.50 -3.99
C ALA A 483 5.37 -24.54 -3.16
N LEU A 484 4.77 -23.44 -2.71
CA LEU A 484 5.43 -22.43 -1.87
C LEU A 484 5.84 -23.00 -0.51
N ARG A 485 4.97 -23.78 0.15
CA ARG A 485 5.32 -24.45 1.41
C ARG A 485 6.51 -25.38 1.23
N ARG A 486 6.50 -26.24 0.22
CA ARG A 486 7.62 -27.15 -0.05
C ARG A 486 8.94 -26.39 -0.21
N PHE A 487 8.95 -25.26 -0.90
CA PHE A 487 10.15 -24.44 -1.06
C PHE A 487 10.56 -23.73 0.24
N THR A 488 9.63 -23.12 0.94
CA THR A 488 9.93 -22.33 2.16
C THR A 488 10.33 -23.20 3.35
N GLU A 489 9.75 -24.41 3.50
CA GLU A 489 10.07 -25.38 4.53
C GLU A 489 11.37 -26.16 4.28
N GLY A 490 11.94 -26.02 3.09
CA GLY A 490 13.21 -26.65 2.75
C GLY A 490 13.09 -28.02 2.05
N ASN A 491 11.85 -28.46 1.75
CA ASN A 491 11.55 -29.70 1.06
C ASN A 491 11.74 -29.61 -0.48
N ALA A 492 12.15 -28.42 -0.96
CA ALA A 492 12.57 -28.20 -2.33
C ALA A 492 13.75 -27.22 -2.35
N ARG A 493 14.75 -27.52 -3.17
CA ARG A 493 15.94 -26.67 -3.34
C ARG A 493 15.78 -25.69 -4.49
N LEU A 494 15.02 -26.04 -5.50
CA LEU A 494 14.85 -25.23 -6.70
C LEU A 494 13.38 -24.81 -6.86
N LEU A 495 13.15 -23.51 -7.06
CA LEU A 495 11.86 -22.97 -7.45
C LEU A 495 11.94 -22.50 -8.89
N LEU A 496 11.23 -23.16 -9.80
CA LEU A 496 11.06 -22.77 -11.18
C LEU A 496 9.81 -21.89 -11.28
N ALA A 497 9.94 -20.64 -11.70
CA ALA A 497 8.82 -19.69 -11.63
C ALA A 497 8.67 -18.87 -12.91
N THR A 498 7.42 -18.62 -13.30
CA THR A 498 7.09 -17.53 -14.23
C THR A 498 6.89 -16.22 -13.46
N ASP A 499 6.97 -15.08 -14.17
CA ASP A 499 6.74 -13.78 -13.57
C ASP A 499 5.37 -13.70 -12.90
N THR A 500 4.31 -14.12 -13.61
CA THR A 500 2.92 -14.16 -13.12
C THR A 500 2.75 -15.07 -11.91
N GLY A 501 3.37 -16.26 -11.93
CA GLY A 501 3.31 -17.21 -10.81
C GLY A 501 3.98 -16.69 -9.55
N SER A 502 5.03 -15.89 -9.70
CA SER A 502 5.85 -15.38 -8.59
C SER A 502 5.40 -14.02 -8.06
N GLU A 503 4.39 -13.40 -8.66
CA GLU A 503 3.92 -12.09 -8.26
C GLU A 503 3.58 -12.02 -6.77
N GLY A 504 4.08 -11.01 -6.07
CA GLY A 504 3.83 -10.77 -4.65
C GLY A 504 4.61 -11.63 -3.66
N LEU A 505 5.37 -12.63 -4.08
CA LEU A 505 6.05 -13.55 -3.17
C LEU A 505 7.18 -12.88 -2.38
N ASN A 506 7.34 -13.35 -1.16
CA ASN A 506 8.35 -12.90 -0.22
C ASN A 506 9.22 -14.09 0.19
N LEU A 507 10.35 -14.26 -0.49
CA LEU A 507 11.21 -15.45 -0.36
C LEU A 507 12.60 -15.15 0.22
N HIS A 508 12.84 -13.91 0.68
CA HIS A 508 14.13 -13.43 1.17
C HIS A 508 14.65 -14.17 2.41
N GLN A 509 13.78 -14.75 3.21
CA GLN A 509 14.20 -15.53 4.40
C GLN A 509 14.80 -16.87 4.01
N ARG A 510 14.29 -17.49 2.93
CA ARG A 510 14.74 -18.81 2.47
C ARG A 510 15.87 -18.72 1.46
N CYS A 511 15.80 -17.75 0.55
CA CYS A 511 16.62 -17.70 -0.65
C CYS A 511 17.31 -16.34 -0.81
N ARG A 512 18.55 -16.36 -1.33
CA ARG A 512 19.30 -15.15 -1.74
C ARG A 512 19.75 -15.20 -3.19
N LEU A 513 19.40 -16.24 -3.95
CA LEU A 513 19.85 -16.49 -5.30
C LEU A 513 18.67 -16.53 -6.26
N VAL A 514 18.67 -15.60 -7.21
CA VAL A 514 17.75 -15.58 -8.36
C VAL A 514 18.58 -15.80 -9.62
N ILE A 515 18.09 -16.64 -10.53
CA ILE A 515 18.68 -16.91 -11.83
C ILE A 515 17.66 -16.54 -12.88
N ASN A 516 17.96 -15.59 -13.75
CA ASN A 516 17.15 -15.23 -14.90
C ASN A 516 17.63 -16.04 -16.10
N LEU A 517 16.78 -16.93 -16.61
CA LEU A 517 17.12 -17.77 -17.76
C LEU A 517 17.24 -16.94 -19.03
N GLU A 518 16.33 -15.98 -19.20
CA GLU A 518 16.37 -14.96 -20.23
C GLU A 518 16.23 -13.55 -19.62
N LEU A 519 16.66 -12.55 -20.37
CA LEU A 519 16.50 -11.16 -20.01
C LEU A 519 15.15 -10.65 -20.49
N PRO A 520 14.26 -10.22 -19.57
CA PRO A 520 13.06 -9.49 -19.97
C PRO A 520 13.46 -8.16 -20.62
N TRP A 521 12.68 -7.74 -21.60
CA TRP A 521 12.96 -6.49 -22.32
C TRP A 521 12.67 -5.23 -21.49
N THR A 522 12.01 -5.39 -20.33
CA THR A 522 11.78 -4.33 -19.36
C THR A 522 12.67 -4.47 -18.13
N PRO A 523 13.47 -3.45 -17.79
CA PRO A 523 14.27 -3.44 -16.56
C PRO A 523 13.45 -3.65 -15.29
N LEU A 524 12.19 -3.22 -15.30
CA LEU A 524 11.27 -3.35 -14.18
C LEU A 524 11.07 -4.80 -13.76
N ARG A 525 10.89 -5.72 -14.72
CA ARG A 525 10.71 -7.14 -14.42
C ARG A 525 11.94 -7.74 -13.73
N LEU A 526 13.16 -7.32 -14.16
CA LEU A 526 14.39 -7.72 -13.47
C LEU A 526 14.42 -7.27 -12.01
N GLU A 527 14.02 -6.01 -11.75
CA GLU A 527 13.92 -5.48 -10.39
C GLU A 527 12.82 -6.18 -9.59
N GLN A 528 11.68 -6.48 -10.19
CA GLN A 528 10.60 -7.24 -9.54
C GLN A 528 11.04 -8.68 -9.19
N ARG A 529 11.72 -9.39 -10.11
CA ARG A 529 12.29 -10.72 -9.86
C ARG A 529 13.31 -10.70 -8.72
N ALA A 530 14.27 -9.79 -8.79
CA ALA A 530 15.26 -9.61 -7.73
C ALA A 530 14.60 -9.23 -6.40
N GLY A 531 13.56 -8.39 -6.42
CA GLY A 531 12.79 -7.98 -5.25
C GLY A 531 12.09 -9.11 -4.49
N ARG A 532 12.04 -10.33 -5.04
CA ARG A 532 11.53 -11.53 -4.32
C ARG A 532 12.48 -11.96 -3.20
N ILE A 533 13.77 -11.71 -3.35
CA ILE A 533 14.82 -12.07 -2.39
C ILE A 533 15.52 -10.86 -1.79
N ASP A 534 15.51 -9.74 -2.48
CA ASP A 534 16.21 -8.52 -2.12
C ASP A 534 15.24 -7.54 -1.44
N ARG A 535 14.99 -7.78 -0.15
CA ARG A 535 14.04 -7.03 0.69
C ARG A 535 14.64 -6.66 2.02
N ILE A 536 13.99 -5.73 2.71
CA ILE A 536 14.30 -5.41 4.11
C ILE A 536 14.19 -6.68 4.96
N GLY A 537 15.23 -6.95 5.74
CA GLY A 537 15.33 -8.18 6.54
C GLY A 537 16.16 -9.29 5.90
N GLN A 538 16.64 -9.13 4.67
CA GLN A 538 17.61 -10.05 4.08
C GLN A 538 18.95 -9.93 4.81
N GLN A 539 19.40 -11.04 5.41
CA GLN A 539 20.62 -11.09 6.23
C GLN A 539 21.89 -11.42 5.44
N ARG A 540 21.74 -11.83 4.19
CA ARG A 540 22.85 -12.25 3.33
C ARG A 540 22.80 -11.48 2.00
N ARG A 541 23.96 -11.28 1.39
CA ARG A 541 24.04 -10.57 0.10
C ARG A 541 23.22 -11.29 -0.97
N PRO A 542 22.23 -10.60 -1.61
CA PRO A 542 21.44 -11.17 -2.70
C PRO A 542 22.26 -11.26 -3.99
N HIS A 543 21.99 -12.31 -4.78
CA HIS A 543 22.57 -12.53 -6.10
C HIS A 543 21.46 -12.67 -7.15
N ALA A 544 21.50 -11.85 -8.20
CA ALA A 544 20.64 -11.96 -9.37
C ALA A 544 21.49 -12.31 -10.58
N VAL A 545 21.60 -13.59 -10.90
CA VAL A 545 22.40 -14.11 -12.02
C VAL A 545 21.58 -13.97 -13.30
N HIS A 546 22.22 -13.47 -14.37
CA HIS A 546 21.61 -13.33 -15.68
C HIS A 546 22.33 -14.24 -16.67
N LEU A 547 21.60 -15.16 -17.32
CA LEU A 547 22.12 -15.99 -18.41
C LEU A 547 21.84 -15.27 -19.73
N VAL A 548 22.87 -15.06 -20.55
CA VAL A 548 22.77 -14.32 -21.82
C VAL A 548 23.38 -15.16 -22.94
N ALA A 549 22.60 -15.48 -23.95
CA ALA A 549 23.08 -16.20 -25.14
C ALA A 549 23.97 -15.26 -25.98
N ALA A 550 25.23 -15.63 -26.11
CA ALA A 550 26.21 -14.87 -26.87
C ALA A 550 25.92 -14.89 -28.38
N GLY A 551 26.12 -13.75 -29.06
CA GLY A 551 25.88 -13.61 -30.49
C GLY A 551 24.41 -13.54 -30.92
N THR A 552 23.48 -13.31 -29.96
CA THR A 552 22.04 -13.22 -30.21
C THR A 552 21.51 -11.81 -29.97
N CYS A 553 20.23 -11.57 -30.31
CA CYS A 553 19.54 -10.32 -29.98
C CYS A 553 19.49 -10.02 -28.48
N GLU A 554 19.63 -11.04 -27.63
CA GLU A 554 19.67 -10.87 -26.19
C GLU A 554 20.93 -10.10 -25.73
N GLU A 555 22.06 -10.27 -26.41
CA GLU A 555 23.28 -9.53 -26.11
C GLU A 555 23.13 -8.04 -26.48
N ALA A 556 22.45 -7.73 -27.57
CA ALA A 556 22.12 -6.35 -27.94
C ALA A 556 21.15 -5.70 -26.95
N THR A 557 20.12 -6.44 -26.52
CA THR A 557 19.18 -6.01 -25.49
C THR A 557 19.89 -5.76 -24.17
N LEU A 558 20.87 -6.58 -23.82
CA LEU A 558 21.67 -6.43 -22.60
C LEU A 558 22.45 -5.11 -22.59
N ALA A 559 23.12 -4.77 -23.69
CA ALA A 559 23.87 -3.52 -23.77
C ALA A 559 22.96 -2.32 -23.50
N ALA A 560 21.75 -2.35 -24.04
CA ALA A 560 20.73 -1.33 -23.77
C ALA A 560 20.26 -1.32 -22.32
N LEU A 561 20.02 -2.48 -21.71
CA LEU A 561 19.54 -2.63 -20.32
C LEU A 561 20.61 -2.28 -19.28
N VAL A 562 21.85 -2.71 -19.45
CA VAL A 562 22.96 -2.41 -18.51
C VAL A 562 23.27 -0.91 -18.48
N PHE A 563 23.29 -0.28 -19.66
CA PHE A 563 23.48 1.16 -19.74
C PHE A 563 22.37 1.92 -19.00
N ARG A 564 21.12 1.44 -19.05
CA ARG A 564 19.96 2.02 -18.36
C ARG A 564 19.98 1.77 -16.86
N LEU A 565 20.28 0.56 -16.42
CA LEU A 565 20.38 0.23 -15.00
C LEU A 565 21.45 1.09 -14.30
N ARG A 566 22.58 1.33 -14.96
CA ARG A 566 23.61 2.27 -14.46
C ARG A 566 23.06 3.69 -14.35
N ARG A 567 22.36 4.19 -15.37
CA ARG A 567 21.79 5.53 -15.33
C ARG A 567 20.64 5.69 -14.35
N ILE A 568 19.81 4.68 -14.17
CA ILE A 568 18.78 4.67 -13.11
C ILE A 568 19.43 4.70 -11.72
N GLN A 569 20.58 4.06 -11.55
CA GLN A 569 21.37 4.15 -10.32
C GLN A 569 22.07 5.50 -10.12
N ASP A 570 22.57 6.11 -11.20
CA ASP A 570 23.29 7.37 -11.17
C ASP A 570 22.36 8.61 -11.19
N ALA A 571 21.17 8.50 -11.77
CA ALA A 571 20.19 9.60 -11.88
C ALA A 571 19.26 9.73 -10.67
N LEU A 572 19.69 9.37 -9.50
CA LEU A 572 18.97 9.20 -8.25
C LEU A 572 18.35 10.46 -7.62
N GLY A 573 18.24 11.53 -8.34
CA GLY A 573 17.47 12.72 -7.95
C GLY A 573 16.29 13.04 -8.88
N MET A 574 16.17 12.40 -10.04
CA MET A 574 15.18 12.72 -11.07
C MET A 574 14.40 11.48 -11.48
N LEU A 575 13.12 11.64 -11.81
CA LEU A 575 12.26 10.61 -12.39
C LEU A 575 12.83 10.20 -13.76
N ALA A 576 13.74 9.24 -13.80
CA ALA A 576 14.38 8.80 -15.03
C ALA A 576 13.35 8.08 -15.92
N GLN A 577 13.27 8.48 -17.19
CA GLN A 577 12.43 7.81 -18.18
C GLN A 577 12.95 6.38 -18.44
N VAL A 578 12.07 5.41 -18.36
CA VAL A 578 12.35 4.01 -18.76
C VAL A 578 11.72 3.83 -20.14
N PRO A 579 12.47 3.53 -21.21
CA PRO A 579 11.86 3.30 -22.51
C PRO A 579 10.97 2.07 -22.52
N ASP A 580 9.91 2.14 -23.32
CA ASP A 580 9.01 1.04 -23.56
C ASP A 580 9.64 -0.09 -24.40
N GLU A 581 8.98 -1.22 -24.47
CA GLU A 581 9.44 -2.41 -25.18
C GLU A 581 9.52 -2.17 -26.71
N GLU A 582 8.67 -1.30 -27.26
CA GLU A 582 8.66 -0.97 -28.68
C GLU A 582 9.96 -0.27 -29.12
N ARG A 583 10.44 0.69 -28.31
CA ARG A 583 11.75 1.35 -28.54
C ARG A 583 12.93 0.37 -28.38
N VAL A 584 12.81 -0.63 -27.53
CA VAL A 584 13.82 -1.70 -27.42
C VAL A 584 13.81 -2.53 -28.69
N ALA A 585 12.63 -2.93 -29.18
CA ALA A 585 12.49 -3.66 -30.43
C ALA A 585 13.06 -2.88 -31.64
N GLU A 586 12.76 -1.59 -31.73
CA GLU A 586 13.32 -0.68 -32.76
C GLU A 586 14.84 -0.60 -32.68
N SER A 587 15.41 -0.53 -31.50
CA SER A 587 16.85 -0.50 -31.29
C SER A 587 17.55 -1.79 -31.71
N VAL A 588 16.88 -2.94 -31.55
CA VAL A 588 17.42 -4.27 -31.89
C VAL A 588 17.27 -4.58 -33.39
N LEU A 589 16.17 -4.13 -34.02
CA LEU A 589 15.79 -4.45 -35.40
C LEU A 589 16.07 -3.32 -36.39
N GLY A 590 16.27 -2.10 -35.92
CA GLY A 590 16.55 -0.92 -36.74
C GLY A 590 17.91 -1.02 -37.45
N ALA A 591 18.01 -0.41 -38.65
CA ALA A 591 19.23 -0.41 -39.47
C ALA A 591 20.42 0.32 -38.81
N HIS A 592 20.16 1.16 -37.83
CA HIS A 592 21.17 1.84 -37.01
C HIS A 592 20.73 1.77 -35.53
N PRO A 593 21.51 1.13 -34.65
CA PRO A 593 21.27 1.20 -33.22
C PRO A 593 21.54 2.64 -32.75
N ARG A 594 20.52 3.50 -32.85
CA ARG A 594 20.58 4.83 -32.26
C ARG A 594 20.39 4.68 -30.78
N PHE A 595 21.51 4.73 -30.03
CA PHE A 595 21.52 4.80 -28.58
C PHE A 595 21.06 6.17 -28.02
N ASP A 596 20.31 6.95 -28.80
CA ASP A 596 19.63 8.17 -28.32
C ASP A 596 18.41 7.80 -27.42
N LEU A 597 18.67 6.87 -26.52
CA LEU A 597 17.76 6.49 -25.44
C LEU A 597 17.89 7.44 -24.24
N LEU A 598 18.49 8.59 -24.47
CA LEU A 598 18.61 9.71 -23.55
C LEU A 598 17.27 10.43 -23.52
N GLY A 599 16.31 9.91 -22.78
CA GLY A 599 15.16 10.72 -22.37
C GLY A 599 15.69 12.00 -21.72
N GLY A 600 15.15 13.16 -22.10
CA GLY A 600 15.40 14.43 -21.44
C GLY A 600 15.10 14.35 -19.92
N PRO A 601 15.32 15.41 -19.17
CA PRO A 601 14.84 15.49 -17.80
C PRO A 601 13.34 15.21 -17.80
N PRO A 602 12.81 14.57 -16.74
CA PRO A 602 11.39 14.28 -16.64
C PRO A 602 10.60 15.59 -16.81
N PRO A 603 9.41 15.54 -17.44
CA PRO A 603 8.60 16.72 -17.59
C PRO A 603 8.28 17.28 -16.22
N HIS A 604 8.41 18.59 -16.07
CA HIS A 604 7.95 19.27 -14.88
C HIS A 604 6.41 19.21 -14.87
N VAL A 605 5.86 18.36 -14.01
CA VAL A 605 4.41 18.29 -13.81
C VAL A 605 4.05 19.26 -12.69
N PRO A 606 3.27 20.32 -12.97
CA PRO A 606 2.83 21.25 -11.93
C PRO A 606 2.06 20.51 -10.83
N GLY A 607 2.29 20.90 -9.58
CA GLY A 607 1.58 20.32 -8.44
C GLY A 607 2.16 19.03 -7.88
N VAL A 608 3.29 18.51 -8.39
CA VAL A 608 4.04 17.41 -7.77
C VAL A 608 5.01 17.97 -6.74
N VAL A 609 4.90 17.52 -5.49
CA VAL A 609 5.73 17.98 -4.36
C VAL A 609 6.51 16.81 -3.78
N LEU A 610 7.83 16.90 -3.80
CA LEU A 610 8.68 15.95 -3.07
C LEU A 610 8.77 16.42 -1.61
N LEU A 611 8.24 15.61 -0.70
CA LEU A 611 8.23 15.93 0.73
C LEU A 611 9.40 15.23 1.44
N ASP A 612 10.15 15.98 2.24
CA ASP A 612 11.14 15.42 3.16
C ASP A 612 10.60 15.44 4.60
N ALA A 613 10.17 14.29 5.09
CA ALA A 613 9.67 14.10 6.44
C ALA A 613 10.65 13.29 7.33
N ARG A 614 11.91 13.12 6.91
CA ARG A 614 12.90 12.25 7.56
C ARG A 614 13.12 12.57 9.04
N ALA A 615 13.27 13.85 9.38
CA ALA A 615 13.50 14.25 10.77
C ALA A 615 12.31 13.89 11.66
N ALA A 616 11.09 14.20 11.23
CA ALA A 616 9.86 13.84 11.95
C ALA A 616 9.69 12.31 12.08
N ALA A 617 10.04 11.58 11.04
CA ALA A 617 9.98 10.11 11.04
C ALA A 617 11.01 9.47 11.98
N GLN A 618 12.22 10.02 12.08
CA GLN A 618 13.23 9.56 13.02
C GLN A 618 12.80 9.79 14.47
N GLU A 619 12.27 10.96 14.78
CA GLU A 619 11.73 11.29 16.10
C GLU A 619 10.58 10.37 16.48
N GLU A 620 9.62 10.19 15.58
CA GLU A 620 8.46 9.34 15.79
C GLU A 620 8.87 7.86 15.95
N ALA A 621 9.81 7.37 15.15
CA ALA A 621 10.34 6.01 15.28
C ALA A 621 11.01 5.78 16.63
N LEU A 622 11.80 6.75 17.12
CA LEU A 622 12.41 6.68 18.44
C LEU A 622 11.34 6.64 19.54
N ARG A 623 10.33 7.51 19.44
CA ARG A 623 9.20 7.55 20.38
C ARG A 623 8.49 6.19 20.46
N ILE A 624 8.13 5.62 19.30
CA ILE A 624 7.44 4.32 19.24
C ILE A 624 8.30 3.19 19.81
N ARG A 625 9.61 3.15 19.49
CA ARG A 625 10.54 2.15 20.05
C ARG A 625 10.62 2.25 21.56
N LEU A 626 10.77 3.45 22.11
CA LEU A 626 10.79 3.68 23.56
C LEU A 626 9.46 3.25 24.20
N ALA A 627 8.32 3.64 23.62
CA ALA A 627 7.01 3.24 24.12
C ALA A 627 6.86 1.70 24.16
N ARG A 628 7.23 1.00 23.10
CA ARG A 628 7.20 -0.47 23.04
C ARG A 628 8.13 -1.12 24.08
N SER A 629 9.31 -0.55 24.30
CA SER A 629 10.28 -1.08 25.29
C SER A 629 9.75 -0.93 26.73
N TRP A 630 9.07 0.17 27.04
CA TRP A 630 8.53 0.43 28.36
C TRP A 630 7.28 -0.37 28.69
N VAL A 631 6.44 -0.69 27.69
CA VAL A 631 5.22 -1.52 27.87
C VAL A 631 5.55 -2.99 28.07
N ARG A 632 6.65 -3.50 27.50
CA ARG A 632 7.09 -4.91 27.69
C ARG A 632 7.58 -5.24 29.09
N GLY A 633 7.86 -4.24 29.95
CA GLY A 633 8.23 -4.45 31.36
C GLY A 633 7.04 -5.03 32.16
N ARG A 634 7.23 -6.19 32.79
CA ARG A 634 6.23 -6.87 33.65
C ARG A 634 5.74 -5.93 34.76
N GLY A 635 4.51 -5.48 34.67
CA GLY A 635 3.83 -4.69 35.69
C GLY A 635 2.30 -4.87 35.59
N SER A 636 1.68 -5.29 36.71
CA SER A 636 0.23 -5.36 36.85
C SER A 636 -0.42 -4.01 36.55
N SER A 637 -1.44 -4.00 35.69
CA SER A 637 -2.10 -2.77 35.20
C SER A 637 -3.19 -2.25 36.12
N SER A 638 -3.39 -2.84 37.28
CA SER A 638 -4.52 -2.53 38.16
C SER A 638 -4.43 -1.19 38.91
N ASP A 639 -3.34 -0.42 38.74
CA ASP A 639 -2.99 0.63 39.71
C ASP A 639 -2.90 2.07 39.15
N ILE A 640 -3.42 2.36 37.95
CA ILE A 640 -3.39 3.75 37.42
C ILE A 640 -4.71 4.50 37.65
N GLU A 641 -5.51 4.04 38.57
CA GLU A 641 -6.80 4.67 38.90
C GLU A 641 -6.69 5.94 39.75
N ARG A 642 -5.50 6.28 40.23
CA ARG A 642 -5.30 7.47 41.06
C ARG A 642 -3.98 8.19 40.73
N PRO A 643 -3.96 9.55 40.79
CA PRO A 643 -2.72 10.28 40.64
C PRO A 643 -1.66 9.79 41.65
N VAL A 644 -0.42 9.71 41.22
CA VAL A 644 0.69 9.28 42.07
C VAL A 644 1.69 10.40 42.29
N ILE A 645 2.19 10.50 43.53
CA ILE A 645 3.23 11.44 43.91
C ILE A 645 4.41 10.69 44.47
N ALA A 646 5.61 11.11 44.15
CA ALA A 646 6.85 10.63 44.76
C ALA A 646 7.69 11.81 45.29
N HIS A 647 8.50 11.50 46.29
CA HIS A 647 9.48 12.38 46.85
C HIS A 647 10.87 11.87 46.49
N LEU A 648 11.69 12.69 45.80
CA LEU A 648 13.01 12.33 45.34
C LEU A 648 14.03 13.29 45.98
N ARG A 649 15.01 12.73 46.73
CA ARG A 649 16.14 13.50 47.25
C ARG A 649 17.27 13.57 46.23
N ARG A 650 17.75 14.77 45.91
CA ARG A 650 18.96 14.98 45.13
C ARG A 650 20.19 14.92 46.09
N ARG A 651 21.19 14.16 45.71
CA ARG A 651 22.38 13.96 46.59
C ARG A 651 23.33 15.18 46.67
N ARG A 652 23.17 16.19 45.85
CA ARG A 652 24.02 17.37 45.78
C ARG A 652 23.18 18.58 45.39
N GLU A 653 23.15 19.57 46.26
CA GLU A 653 22.90 21.00 46.11
C GLU A 653 21.85 21.56 47.07
N ARG A 654 22.16 22.72 47.66
CA ARG A 654 21.25 23.57 48.46
C ARG A 654 20.30 24.30 47.46
N SER A 655 19.39 23.57 46.83
CA SER A 655 18.39 24.19 45.95
C SER A 655 17.02 24.22 46.64
N VAL A 656 16.25 25.24 46.31
CA VAL A 656 14.85 25.34 46.76
C VAL A 656 14.09 24.11 46.27
N PRO A 657 13.29 23.44 47.13
CA PRO A 657 12.51 22.29 46.70
C PRO A 657 11.61 22.65 45.51
N GLN A 658 11.64 21.85 44.48
CA GLN A 658 10.84 22.03 43.25
C GLN A 658 9.84 20.91 43.08
N CYS A 659 8.66 21.24 42.57
CA CYS A 659 7.68 20.24 42.22
C CYS A 659 7.40 20.27 40.71
N LEU A 660 7.33 19.06 40.11
CA LEU A 660 6.85 18.88 38.78
C LEU A 660 5.48 18.17 38.83
N TRP A 661 4.47 18.83 38.34
CA TRP A 661 3.13 18.25 38.12
C TRP A 661 2.91 17.97 36.66
N VAL A 662 2.30 16.83 36.36
CA VAL A 662 1.94 16.46 34.99
C VAL A 662 0.44 16.18 34.96
N TYR A 663 -0.26 16.98 34.17
CA TYR A 663 -1.69 16.86 33.93
C TYR A 663 -1.94 16.18 32.59
N GLY A 664 -2.89 15.24 32.54
CA GLY A 664 -3.48 14.75 31.32
C GLY A 664 -4.61 15.69 30.91
N VAL A 665 -4.59 16.18 29.69
CA VAL A 665 -5.59 17.10 29.13
C VAL A 665 -6.20 16.44 27.92
N VAL A 666 -7.52 16.33 27.88
CA VAL A 666 -8.29 15.82 26.73
C VAL A 666 -8.88 17.01 25.98
N LEU A 667 -8.53 17.13 24.72
CA LEU A 667 -9.04 18.18 23.84
C LEU A 667 -10.10 17.57 22.91
N THR A 668 -11.26 18.23 22.88
CA THR A 668 -12.40 17.80 22.07
C THR A 668 -12.89 18.93 21.16
N THR A 669 -13.57 18.54 20.10
CA THR A 669 -14.37 19.48 19.29
C THR A 669 -15.64 19.89 20.04
N SER A 670 -16.34 20.90 19.55
CA SER A 670 -17.66 21.31 20.08
C SER A 670 -18.69 20.16 20.06
N SER A 671 -18.55 19.19 19.16
CA SER A 671 -19.37 17.97 19.10
C SER A 671 -18.97 16.87 20.11
N GLY A 672 -17.89 17.07 20.88
CA GLY A 672 -17.40 16.09 21.85
C GLY A 672 -16.47 15.00 21.27
N ARG A 673 -16.03 15.14 20.03
CA ARG A 673 -15.04 14.25 19.44
C ARG A 673 -13.66 14.56 20.01
N VAL A 674 -12.96 13.53 20.51
CA VAL A 674 -11.58 13.67 20.98
C VAL A 674 -10.64 13.92 19.80
N VAL A 675 -9.89 15.01 19.91
CA VAL A 675 -8.86 15.39 18.93
C VAL A 675 -7.48 14.95 19.39
N TRP A 676 -7.18 15.19 20.65
CA TRP A 676 -5.87 14.87 21.21
C TRP A 676 -5.92 14.70 22.72
N GLU A 677 -5.14 13.74 23.24
CA GLU A 677 -4.82 13.58 24.66
C GLU A 677 -3.38 14.03 24.91
N ALA A 678 -3.21 15.15 25.54
CA ALA A 678 -1.91 15.76 25.78
C ALA A 678 -1.46 15.61 27.23
N LEU A 679 -0.15 15.67 27.48
CA LEU A 679 0.44 15.81 28.80
C LEU A 679 0.99 17.23 28.97
N LEU A 680 0.53 17.93 30.00
CA LEU A 680 0.95 19.28 30.37
C LEU A 680 1.83 19.21 31.61
N PRO A 681 3.15 19.46 31.50
CA PRO A 681 4.03 19.58 32.63
C PRO A 681 4.03 21.00 33.19
N PHE A 682 3.93 21.10 34.51
CA PHE A 682 4.10 22.36 35.25
C PHE A 682 5.22 22.20 36.23
N ARG A 683 6.10 23.19 36.30
CA ARG A 683 7.20 23.25 37.27
C ARG A 683 7.02 24.47 38.14
N GLY A 684 7.09 24.29 39.42
CA GLY A 684 6.97 25.37 40.38
C GLY A 684 7.92 25.19 41.57
N ASP A 685 8.40 26.31 42.09
CA ASP A 685 9.14 26.30 43.35
C ASP A 685 8.12 26.21 44.50
N ILE A 686 8.53 25.53 45.57
CA ILE A 686 7.71 25.35 46.74
C ILE A 686 8.17 26.36 47.77
N PRO A 687 7.43 27.48 47.97
CA PRO A 687 7.80 28.46 48.94
C PRO A 687 7.59 27.91 50.36
N ASN A 688 8.54 28.20 51.28
CA ASN A 688 8.41 28.03 52.74
C ASN A 688 8.20 26.62 53.29
N VAL A 689 8.90 25.65 52.77
CA VAL A 689 8.83 24.27 53.29
C VAL A 689 10.01 23.98 54.20
N ARG A 690 9.77 23.86 55.52
CA ARG A 690 10.76 23.35 56.46
C ARG A 690 11.02 21.86 56.21
N ARG A 691 12.29 21.49 56.15
CA ARG A 691 12.75 20.10 55.90
C ARG A 691 12.08 19.15 56.89
N HIS A 692 11.63 18.00 56.38
CA HIS A 692 11.09 16.84 57.07
C HIS A 692 9.62 16.81 57.40
N SER A 693 8.79 16.24 56.51
CA SER A 693 7.70 15.34 56.90
C SER A 693 6.85 14.85 55.72
N THR A 694 6.38 13.61 55.79
CA THR A 694 5.30 13.04 54.93
C THR A 694 3.99 13.83 55.04
N LYS A 695 3.78 14.66 56.08
CA LYS A 695 2.69 15.67 56.19
C LYS A 695 2.79 16.73 55.10
N LEU A 696 4.02 17.07 54.68
CA LEU A 696 4.31 18.10 53.70
C LEU A 696 3.65 17.83 52.35
N THR A 697 3.77 16.59 51.87
CA THR A 697 3.22 16.20 50.54
C THR A 697 1.68 16.25 50.54
N ARG A 698 1.04 16.00 51.67
CA ARG A 698 -0.41 16.19 51.85
C ARG A 698 -0.81 17.65 51.89
N ASN A 699 -0.03 18.48 52.58
CA ASN A 699 -0.30 19.93 52.73
C ASN A 699 -0.05 20.70 51.41
N LEU A 700 0.95 20.27 50.61
CA LEU A 700 1.24 20.86 49.31
C LEU A 700 0.07 20.75 48.31
N LEU A 701 -0.68 19.67 48.40
CA LEU A 701 -1.88 19.45 47.56
C LEU A 701 -3.06 20.32 48.04
N HIS A 702 -3.03 20.83 49.29
CA HIS A 702 -4.06 21.67 49.85
C HIS A 702 -3.69 23.17 49.88
N SER A 703 -2.41 23.50 49.73
CA SER A 703 -1.94 24.87 49.94
C SER A 703 -1.82 25.74 48.70
N CYS A 704 -1.85 25.20 47.50
CA CYS A 704 -1.73 25.98 46.26
C CYS A 704 -2.77 25.61 45.17
N PRO A 705 -4.05 25.37 45.50
CA PRO A 705 -5.01 24.99 44.47
C PRO A 705 -5.23 26.11 43.44
N GLU A 706 -5.31 27.37 43.82
CA GLU A 706 -5.65 28.47 42.92
C GLU A 706 -4.52 28.84 41.95
N LEU A 707 -3.25 28.88 42.42
CA LEU A 707 -2.11 29.17 41.54
C LEU A 707 -1.88 28.02 40.53
N LEU A 708 -2.05 26.79 41.00
CA LEU A 708 -1.92 25.62 40.14
C LEU A 708 -3.07 25.56 39.14
N GLN A 709 -4.29 25.88 39.56
CA GLN A 709 -5.46 25.94 38.71
C GLN A 709 -5.31 26.99 37.61
N ARG A 710 -4.90 28.21 37.92
CA ARG A 710 -4.59 29.26 36.93
C ARG A 710 -3.47 28.87 35.99
N ALA A 711 -2.42 28.18 36.48
CA ALA A 711 -1.34 27.69 35.63
C ALA A 711 -1.81 26.62 34.68
N VAL A 712 -2.70 25.72 35.14
CA VAL A 712 -3.34 24.68 34.28
C VAL A 712 -4.24 25.33 33.25
N GLU A 713 -5.11 26.25 33.64
CA GLU A 713 -6.00 26.99 32.75
C GLU A 713 -5.20 27.73 31.66
N GLY A 714 -4.24 28.58 32.03
CA GLY A 714 -3.39 29.27 31.05
C GLY A 714 -2.47 28.33 30.22
N GLY A 715 -2.15 27.16 30.76
CA GLY A 715 -1.47 26.09 29.97
C GLY A 715 -2.40 25.45 28.96
N CYS A 716 -3.63 25.19 29.33
CA CYS A 716 -4.67 24.65 28.44
C CYS A 716 -4.99 25.63 27.31
N ASP A 717 -5.12 26.93 27.61
CA ASP A 717 -5.39 27.96 26.59
C ASP A 717 -4.26 28.03 25.54
N ARG A 718 -3.00 27.99 26.00
CA ARG A 718 -1.84 27.94 25.09
C ARG A 718 -1.81 26.66 24.27
N LEU A 719 -2.19 25.54 24.86
CA LEU A 719 -2.26 24.25 24.17
C LEU A 719 -3.35 24.28 23.09
N VAL A 720 -4.54 24.81 23.42
CA VAL A 720 -5.64 24.95 22.47
C VAL A 720 -5.25 25.87 21.31
N SER A 721 -4.72 27.05 21.62
CA SER A 721 -4.31 28.02 20.60
C SER A 721 -3.19 27.49 19.71
N GLY A 722 -2.16 26.82 20.27
CA GLY A 722 -1.08 26.21 19.52
C GLY A 722 -1.57 25.04 18.66
N LEU A 723 -2.52 24.26 19.16
CA LEU A 723 -3.14 23.18 18.42
C LEU A 723 -3.98 23.71 17.25
N GLN A 724 -4.84 24.70 17.47
CA GLN A 724 -5.64 25.34 16.44
C GLN A 724 -4.74 25.87 15.31
N GLN A 725 -3.68 26.60 15.67
CA GLN A 725 -2.72 27.12 14.70
C GLN A 725 -2.03 25.99 13.91
N SER A 726 -1.61 24.91 14.57
CA SER A 726 -0.92 23.79 13.92
C SER A 726 -1.84 22.93 13.02
N MET A 727 -3.13 22.87 13.35
CA MET A 727 -4.12 22.10 12.59
C MET A 727 -4.73 22.89 11.43
N GLN A 728 -4.71 24.22 11.47
CA GLN A 728 -5.40 25.07 10.50
C GLN A 728 -5.06 24.73 9.03
N PRO A 729 -3.78 24.55 8.61
CA PRO A 729 -3.47 24.19 7.23
C PRO A 729 -4.09 22.85 6.80
N ALA A 730 -4.09 21.86 7.69
CA ALA A 730 -4.68 20.55 7.43
C ALA A 730 -6.21 20.64 7.29
N LEU A 731 -6.86 21.39 8.22
CA LEU A 731 -8.31 21.58 8.18
C LEU A 731 -8.78 22.29 6.91
N LEU A 732 -8.05 23.31 6.46
CA LEU A 732 -8.34 24.00 5.21
C LEU A 732 -8.26 23.05 4.02
N ARG A 733 -7.22 22.23 3.96
CA ARG A 733 -7.01 21.27 2.87
C ARG A 733 -8.08 20.17 2.87
N TRP A 734 -8.36 19.57 4.01
CA TRP A 734 -9.41 18.56 4.14
C TRP A 734 -10.81 19.12 3.82
N ASN A 735 -11.08 20.38 4.21
CA ASN A 735 -12.33 21.05 3.86
C ASN A 735 -12.46 21.28 2.36
N ALA A 736 -11.40 21.77 1.69
CA ALA A 736 -11.37 21.93 0.24
C ALA A 736 -11.64 20.60 -0.46
N ARG A 737 -10.94 19.54 -0.06
CA ARG A 737 -11.13 18.21 -0.64
C ARG A 737 -12.55 17.68 -0.45
N GLU A 738 -13.15 17.85 0.71
CA GLU A 738 -14.54 17.44 0.97
C GLU A 738 -15.54 18.25 0.15
N CYS A 739 -15.29 19.55 -0.06
CA CYS A 739 -16.09 20.40 -0.95
C CYS A 739 -16.05 19.92 -2.40
N ASP A 740 -14.88 19.53 -2.91
CA ASP A 740 -14.71 18.97 -4.25
C ASP A 740 -15.47 17.65 -4.41
N LEU A 741 -15.36 16.76 -3.42
CA LEU A 741 -16.11 15.49 -3.39
C LEU A 741 -17.62 15.74 -3.37
N ALA A 742 -18.09 16.66 -2.55
CA ALA A 742 -19.50 17.02 -2.46
C ALA A 742 -20.01 17.63 -3.78
N ALA A 743 -19.20 18.45 -4.45
CA ALA A 743 -19.54 19.02 -5.76
C ALA A 743 -19.66 17.94 -6.84
N ALA A 744 -18.72 16.99 -6.89
CA ALA A 744 -18.76 15.85 -7.81
C ALA A 744 -20.01 14.96 -7.59
N LEU A 745 -20.37 14.69 -6.32
CA LEU A 745 -21.57 13.93 -5.97
C LEU A 745 -22.84 14.67 -6.37
N ARG A 746 -22.92 15.99 -6.12
CA ARG A 746 -24.08 16.83 -6.52
C ARG A 746 -24.24 16.83 -8.03
N ALA A 747 -23.17 17.00 -8.78
CA ALA A 747 -23.21 16.95 -10.24
C ALA A 747 -23.69 15.59 -10.77
N ARG A 748 -23.29 14.50 -10.10
CA ARG A 748 -23.77 13.15 -10.46
C ARG A 748 -25.24 12.96 -10.11
N HIS A 749 -25.66 13.38 -8.92
CA HIS A 749 -27.06 13.33 -8.50
C HIS A 749 -27.96 14.11 -9.46
N ALA A 750 -27.56 15.32 -9.87
CA ALA A 750 -28.29 16.13 -10.83
C ALA A 750 -28.45 15.43 -12.19
N ARG A 751 -27.39 14.81 -12.70
CA ARG A 751 -27.43 14.04 -13.96
C ARG A 751 -28.38 12.84 -13.90
N LEU A 752 -28.36 12.08 -12.80
CA LEU A 752 -29.27 10.95 -12.62
C LEU A 752 -30.73 11.42 -12.49
N SER A 753 -30.96 12.49 -11.74
CA SER A 753 -32.32 13.07 -11.58
C SER A 753 -32.87 13.63 -12.90
N ALA A 754 -32.01 14.29 -13.70
CA ALA A 754 -32.43 14.77 -15.04
C ALA A 754 -32.71 13.62 -16.00
N GLY A 755 -31.94 12.53 -15.93
CA GLY A 755 -32.17 11.31 -16.71
C GLY A 755 -33.49 10.59 -16.36
N LEU A 756 -33.96 10.68 -15.12
CA LEU A 756 -35.27 10.17 -14.69
C LEU A 756 -36.44 10.95 -15.33
N ILE A 757 -36.29 12.28 -15.48
CA ILE A 757 -37.32 13.12 -16.09
C ILE A 757 -37.47 12.83 -17.58
N GLN A 758 -36.42 12.43 -18.28
CA GLN A 758 -36.45 12.14 -19.72
C GLN A 758 -36.90 10.70 -20.08
N ARG A 759 -36.85 9.76 -19.14
CA ARG A 759 -37.10 8.31 -19.38
C ARG A 759 -38.50 7.84 -18.96
N GLY A 760 -39.46 8.70 -18.78
CA GLY A 760 -40.81 8.29 -18.49
C GLY A 760 -41.35 7.45 -19.64
N LEU A 761 -41.43 6.13 -19.49
CA LEU A 761 -42.44 5.19 -20.00
C LEU A 761 -42.04 3.71 -20.19
N PHE A 762 -40.76 3.28 -20.22
CA PHE A 762 -40.43 1.95 -20.73
C PHE A 762 -39.66 0.94 -19.89
N ASP A 763 -39.19 1.25 -18.62
CA ASP A 763 -38.48 0.20 -17.90
C ASP A 763 -38.53 0.28 -16.36
N ARG A 764 -39.46 -0.49 -15.75
CA ARG A 764 -39.62 -0.62 -14.29
C ARG A 764 -38.39 -1.20 -13.57
N ARG A 765 -37.51 -1.94 -14.27
CA ARG A 765 -36.25 -2.46 -13.70
C ARG A 765 -35.22 -1.37 -13.57
N ASP A 766 -35.10 -0.52 -14.59
CA ASP A 766 -34.19 0.62 -14.57
C ASP A 766 -34.61 1.68 -13.54
N GLU A 767 -35.88 1.90 -13.31
CA GLU A 767 -36.40 2.83 -12.30
C GLU A 767 -35.95 2.45 -10.86
N ARG A 768 -36.04 1.15 -10.51
CA ARG A 768 -35.63 0.68 -9.19
C ARG A 768 -34.11 0.85 -8.99
N LEU A 769 -33.33 0.55 -10.02
CA LEU A 769 -31.85 0.69 -9.98
C LEU A 769 -31.45 2.17 -9.84
N VAL A 770 -32.09 3.07 -10.58
CA VAL A 770 -31.82 4.50 -10.53
C VAL A 770 -32.28 5.09 -9.19
N ALA A 771 -33.40 4.63 -8.65
CA ALA A 771 -33.89 5.03 -7.33
C ALA A 771 -32.92 4.61 -6.22
N ALA A 772 -32.41 3.37 -6.26
CA ALA A 772 -31.40 2.89 -5.33
C ALA A 772 -30.09 3.69 -5.44
N GLN A 773 -29.61 3.97 -6.66
CA GLN A 773 -28.41 4.81 -6.86
C GLN A 773 -28.62 6.24 -6.35
N THR A 774 -29.81 6.82 -6.57
CA THR A 774 -30.16 8.17 -6.10
C THR A 774 -30.19 8.21 -4.58
N SER A 775 -30.72 7.17 -3.93
CA SER A 775 -30.71 7.03 -2.47
C SER A 775 -29.30 6.96 -1.90
N LEU A 776 -28.42 6.15 -2.49
CA LEU A 776 -27.02 6.04 -2.10
C LEU A 776 -26.27 7.36 -2.26
N LEU A 777 -26.52 8.09 -3.33
CA LEU A 777 -25.91 9.42 -3.54
C LEU A 777 -26.39 10.44 -2.52
N ARG A 778 -27.68 10.42 -2.14
CA ARG A 778 -28.19 11.28 -1.06
C ARG A 778 -27.54 10.97 0.27
N GLU A 779 -27.39 9.69 0.59
CA GLU A 779 -26.70 9.27 1.80
C GLU A 779 -25.22 9.69 1.80
N ALA A 780 -24.53 9.56 0.66
CA ALA A 780 -23.16 10.01 0.50
C ALA A 780 -23.03 11.54 0.66
N LEU A 781 -24.00 12.30 0.11
CA LEU A 781 -24.07 13.76 0.29
C LEU A 781 -24.34 14.14 1.74
N SER A 782 -25.23 13.43 2.44
CA SER A 782 -25.49 13.65 3.87
C SER A 782 -24.23 13.42 4.69
N ARG A 783 -23.52 12.31 4.46
CA ARG A 783 -22.23 12.02 5.12
C ARG A 783 -21.16 13.06 4.83
N SER A 784 -21.09 13.57 3.60
CA SER A 784 -20.18 14.65 3.24
C SER A 784 -20.54 15.96 3.95
N ALA A 785 -21.83 16.28 4.08
CA ALA A 785 -22.28 17.45 4.84
C ALA A 785 -21.99 17.33 6.34
N ASP A 786 -22.15 16.13 6.92
CA ASP A 786 -21.76 15.84 8.30
C ASP A 786 -20.25 16.01 8.49
N ARG A 787 -19.45 15.54 7.55
CA ARG A 787 -18.00 15.70 7.58
C ARG A 787 -17.56 17.16 7.49
N LEU A 788 -18.19 17.96 6.63
CA LEU A 788 -17.93 19.40 6.54
C LEU A 788 -18.28 20.11 7.86
N ARG A 789 -19.38 19.72 8.51
CA ARG A 789 -19.74 20.23 9.84
C ARG A 789 -18.70 19.84 10.89
N ASP A 790 -18.23 18.59 10.89
CA ASP A 790 -17.17 18.13 11.81
C ASP A 790 -15.85 18.86 11.59
N LEU A 791 -15.46 19.12 10.34
CA LEU A 791 -14.26 19.91 10.03
C LEU A 791 -14.38 21.36 10.50
N ALA A 792 -15.55 21.98 10.31
CA ALA A 792 -15.82 23.32 10.80
C ALA A 792 -15.77 23.38 12.35
N GLN A 793 -16.38 22.39 13.01
CA GLN A 793 -16.35 22.28 14.48
C GLN A 793 -14.95 21.96 15.03
N SER A 794 -14.08 21.35 14.21
CA SER A 794 -12.68 21.09 14.59
C SER A 794 -11.84 22.36 14.71
N GLN A 795 -12.34 23.50 14.26
CA GLN A 795 -11.75 24.82 14.53
C GLN A 795 -12.06 25.33 15.93
N ASP A 796 -13.17 24.89 16.54
CA ASP A 796 -13.60 25.25 17.90
C ASP A 796 -13.23 24.12 18.88
N LEU A 797 -11.99 24.13 19.33
CA LEU A 797 -11.45 23.15 20.26
C LEU A 797 -11.71 23.60 21.72
N ARG A 798 -12.04 22.59 22.55
CA ARG A 798 -12.28 22.81 23.98
C ARG A 798 -11.52 21.77 24.81
N VAL A 799 -11.18 22.19 26.03
CA VAL A 799 -10.70 21.27 27.06
C VAL A 799 -11.89 20.55 27.64
N ASP A 800 -12.00 19.25 27.43
CA ASP A 800 -13.08 18.43 28.01
C ASP A 800 -12.74 18.06 29.44
N THR A 801 -11.52 17.57 29.67
CA THR A 801 -11.05 17.19 31.01
C THR A 801 -9.58 17.56 31.18
N SER A 802 -9.25 17.99 32.42
CA SER A 802 -7.87 18.12 32.87
C SER A 802 -7.73 17.45 34.25
N ALA A 803 -6.80 16.49 34.36
CA ALA A 803 -6.60 15.77 35.61
C ALA A 803 -5.12 15.56 35.90
N LEU A 804 -4.74 15.65 37.16
CA LEU A 804 -3.39 15.31 37.62
C LEU A 804 -3.15 13.82 37.36
N VAL A 805 -2.07 13.49 36.66
CA VAL A 805 -1.67 12.11 36.40
C VAL A 805 -0.56 11.68 37.35
N PHE A 806 0.49 12.45 37.44
CA PHE A 806 1.55 12.23 38.42
C PHE A 806 2.27 13.50 38.79
N ALA A 807 2.91 13.50 39.97
CA ALA A 807 3.76 14.58 40.41
C ALA A 807 5.03 14.04 41.06
N VAL A 808 6.06 14.87 41.12
CA VAL A 808 7.30 14.57 41.83
C VAL A 808 7.80 15.81 42.56
N VAL A 809 8.14 15.63 43.81
CA VAL A 809 8.84 16.61 44.61
C VAL A 809 10.32 16.31 44.57
N LEU A 810 11.13 17.28 44.15
CA LEU A 810 12.57 17.22 44.07
C LEU A 810 13.17 18.06 45.18
N GLU A 811 13.82 17.45 46.17
CA GLU A 811 14.59 18.11 47.22
C GLU A 811 16.09 17.99 47.03
#